data_afb1f07abf174ed0672b0114beb47ce9
#
_entry.id   afb1f07abf174ed0672b0114beb47ce9
#
_cell.length_a   1.000
_cell.length_b   1.000
_cell.length_c   1.000
_cell.angle_alpha   90.00
_cell.angle_beta   90.00
_cell.angle_gamma   90.00
#
_symmetry.space_group_name_H-M   'P 1'
#
loop_
_entity.id
_entity.type
_entity.pdbx_description
1 polymer ?
#
loop_
_entity_poly.entity_id
_entity_poly.type
_entity_poly.pdbx_seq_one_letter_code
_entity_poly.pdbx_strand_id
1 'polypeptide(L)'
;MSKLKNFTKLSAIFLAAVCLLSVNVSAKNPTDSAYKNYQYNAYGESLYAPATFLPSEKITGKKLGISEFNAPTDTVSANGKIYILDSNNGRIVAINSSDYSLFKVYDVFVDSEGSQIDFKGAQGIAVSKDGNFYIADTNNKRILVFDSECRLKLTILKPEEVLNDSKVPFDVKKIVVNSDNQIFALCSSINSGILAFSAEGKFLYFFGKNTVEVTSDIIKNSMLNKFLSKEQRALRAKATPVNYSNLSIDDDGFIYTVKAEAFQKTEKSVIQCLSYTGENILKEIEFGDYEVDYLTNYHERTETSFVDVGTDAYGNLYILDSGRGRIYQYDKNGLFTSAFGGIDGYDGTFTNPTSLIVNNEDVLISDERENCIQIFKPTVYGQKVLGAYSVNDSNELEKRYDAWSDVLELNSNNISAYYEIGTVYDEMGEYKQAMDAFKIAGAQNEYSKAFQSYRKNFMNRNMLVIIAGIVLLCAAIYFSASFVKKKTSVKTGTAFSVLENKWTFPLYTLKHPVDGFEQFKTRNCESYLLAIGIILLLFIGDIFSFFKTGFIFNINRAIDFNLPVTIMKSFGFIVLFAVANWSVCTLLNGKGTFKEIFTSVAYAMLPYVFSVYLRTIMSNFLTANESIFLTVINVIGILWSAMLVIAAIYSVHQYSFGQTVGAILLTLLAMAIIGFLIILFYTLLTQVYSFAYSVISELVLKSR
;
A
#
# COMPACT_ATOMS: atom_id res chain seq x y z
N MET A 1 51.72 -28.71 -1.75
CA MET A 1 51.59 -27.76 -2.86
C MET A 1 50.58 -28.19 -3.95
N SER A 2 50.34 -29.47 -4.23
CA SER A 2 49.39 -29.91 -5.29
C SER A 2 47.91 -29.66 -4.92
N LYS A 3 47.53 -29.87 -3.65
CA LYS A 3 46.14 -29.65 -3.20
C LYS A 3 45.69 -28.17 -3.20
N LEU A 4 46.62 -27.21 -3.02
CA LEU A 4 46.32 -25.78 -3.05
C LEU A 4 46.09 -25.30 -4.51
N LYS A 5 46.83 -25.85 -5.48
CA LYS A 5 46.64 -25.55 -6.92
C LYS A 5 45.32 -26.07 -7.47
N ASN A 6 44.79 -27.15 -6.94
CA ASN A 6 43.50 -27.69 -7.32
C ASN A 6 42.33 -26.88 -6.70
N PHE A 7 42.51 -26.34 -5.52
CA PHE A 7 41.48 -25.48 -4.85
C PHE A 7 41.37 -24.12 -5.58
N THR A 8 42.49 -23.52 -5.98
CA THR A 8 42.49 -22.27 -6.76
C THR A 8 41.92 -22.45 -8.17
N LYS A 9 42.08 -23.62 -8.81
CA LYS A 9 41.42 -23.92 -10.07
C LYS A 9 39.92 -24.14 -9.92
N LEU A 10 39.47 -24.79 -8.85
CA LEU A 10 38.05 -25.01 -8.58
C LEU A 10 37.32 -23.67 -8.24
N SER A 11 37.97 -22.79 -7.49
CA SER A 11 37.41 -21.47 -7.16
C SER A 11 37.41 -20.54 -8.39
N ALA A 12 38.39 -20.64 -9.30
CA ALA A 12 38.39 -19.90 -10.55
C ALA A 12 37.30 -20.38 -11.52
N ILE A 13 37.07 -21.70 -11.59
CA ILE A 13 35.97 -22.26 -12.39
C ILE A 13 34.61 -21.89 -11.83
N PHE A 14 34.45 -21.88 -10.48
CA PHE A 14 33.22 -21.46 -9.82
C PHE A 14 32.97 -19.97 -10.03
N LEU A 15 33.99 -19.12 -9.92
CA LEU A 15 33.90 -17.69 -10.23
C LEU A 15 33.55 -17.42 -11.68
N ALA A 16 34.16 -18.16 -12.63
CA ALA A 16 33.82 -18.06 -14.03
C ALA A 16 32.41 -18.58 -14.36
N ALA A 17 31.93 -19.63 -13.66
CA ALA A 17 30.55 -20.10 -13.79
C ALA A 17 29.54 -19.09 -13.23
N VAL A 18 29.85 -18.45 -12.11
CA VAL A 18 29.03 -17.36 -11.52
C VAL A 18 29.01 -16.11 -12.43
N CYS A 19 30.14 -15.76 -13.06
CA CYS A 19 30.20 -14.68 -14.03
C CYS A 19 29.47 -15.02 -15.35
N LEU A 20 29.42 -16.28 -15.77
CA LEU A 20 28.67 -16.72 -16.94
C LEU A 20 27.13 -16.80 -16.66
N LEU A 21 26.72 -16.97 -15.38
CA LEU A 21 25.32 -16.91 -14.99
C LEU A 21 24.79 -15.47 -14.85
N SER A 22 25.67 -14.47 -14.83
CA SER A 22 25.32 -13.06 -14.86
C SER A 22 25.31 -12.47 -16.29
N VAL A 23 25.08 -13.27 -17.31
CA VAL A 23 24.66 -12.75 -18.61
C VAL A 23 23.26 -12.17 -18.38
N ASN A 24 23.21 -10.88 -18.08
CA ASN A 24 22.00 -10.11 -18.28
C ASN A 24 21.61 -10.30 -19.75
N VAL A 25 20.70 -11.22 -19.99
CA VAL A 25 19.91 -11.21 -21.21
C VAL A 25 19.08 -9.94 -21.09
N SER A 26 19.65 -8.83 -21.54
CA SER A 26 18.89 -7.64 -21.86
C SER A 26 17.98 -8.08 -22.99
N ALA A 27 16.80 -8.57 -22.68
CA ALA A 27 15.74 -8.73 -23.65
C ALA A 27 15.56 -7.32 -24.22
N LYS A 28 15.93 -7.13 -25.48
CA LYS A 28 15.59 -5.93 -26.22
C LYS A 28 14.08 -5.81 -26.06
N ASN A 29 13.63 -4.70 -25.47
CA ASN A 29 12.21 -4.41 -25.36
C ASN A 29 11.64 -4.49 -26.78
N PRO A 30 10.71 -5.41 -27.10
CA PRO A 30 10.30 -5.62 -28.48
C PRO A 30 9.45 -4.47 -29.03
N THR A 31 9.22 -3.42 -28.24
CA THR A 31 8.44 -2.25 -28.63
C THR A 31 9.33 -1.00 -28.59
N ASP A 32 9.40 -0.27 -29.68
CA ASP A 32 10.00 1.06 -29.80
C ASP A 32 9.16 2.15 -29.09
N SER A 33 8.69 1.89 -27.86
CA SER A 33 7.99 2.91 -27.08
C SER A 33 8.99 3.87 -26.45
N ALA A 34 8.69 5.17 -26.49
CA ALA A 34 9.50 6.22 -25.87
C ALA A 34 9.53 6.13 -24.33
N TYR A 35 8.70 5.28 -23.74
CA TYR A 35 8.54 5.08 -22.31
C TYR A 35 8.70 3.61 -21.91
N LYS A 36 8.97 3.38 -20.62
CA LYS A 36 9.10 2.02 -20.07
C LYS A 36 7.72 1.45 -19.73
N ASN A 37 7.49 0.22 -20.17
CA ASN A 37 6.31 -0.55 -19.79
C ASN A 37 6.70 -1.51 -18.66
N TYR A 38 5.93 -1.51 -17.59
CA TYR A 38 6.16 -2.33 -16.41
C TYR A 38 4.86 -2.67 -15.72
N GLN A 39 4.95 -3.63 -14.84
CA GLN A 39 3.92 -4.02 -13.89
C GLN A 39 4.57 -4.30 -12.55
N TYR A 40 3.78 -4.42 -11.50
CA TYR A 40 4.25 -4.80 -10.18
C TYR A 40 3.94 -6.25 -9.89
N ASN A 41 4.89 -6.94 -9.21
CA ASN A 41 4.58 -8.24 -8.61
C ASN A 41 3.86 -8.05 -7.27
N ALA A 42 3.48 -9.18 -6.64
CA ALA A 42 2.80 -9.19 -5.34
C ALA A 42 3.57 -8.47 -4.19
N TYR A 43 4.83 -8.16 -4.40
CA TYR A 43 5.71 -7.49 -3.43
C TYR A 43 5.96 -6.02 -3.74
N GLY A 44 5.29 -5.46 -4.77
CA GLY A 44 5.51 -4.08 -5.20
C GLY A 44 6.83 -3.85 -5.94
N GLU A 45 7.49 -4.91 -6.44
CA GLU A 45 8.68 -4.77 -7.29
C GLU A 45 8.25 -4.61 -8.74
N SER A 46 8.79 -3.59 -9.43
CA SER A 46 8.53 -3.40 -10.85
C SER A 46 9.22 -4.45 -11.69
N LEU A 47 8.48 -5.02 -12.61
CA LEU A 47 8.94 -5.99 -13.59
C LEU A 47 8.66 -5.46 -14.99
N TYR A 48 9.56 -5.70 -15.94
CA TYR A 48 9.27 -5.39 -17.34
C TYR A 48 8.03 -6.15 -17.81
N ALA A 49 7.15 -5.45 -18.53
CA ALA A 49 5.96 -6.01 -19.12
C ALA A 49 5.88 -5.61 -20.60
N PRO A 50 5.21 -6.41 -21.46
CA PRO A 50 4.84 -5.97 -22.79
C PRO A 50 3.96 -4.71 -22.70
N ALA A 51 4.09 -3.81 -23.69
CA ALA A 51 3.21 -2.64 -23.75
C ALA A 51 1.75 -3.08 -23.91
N THR A 52 0.89 -2.56 -23.02
CA THR A 52 -0.57 -2.76 -23.16
C THR A 52 -1.13 -1.83 -24.20
N PHE A 53 -0.67 -0.57 -24.20
CA PHE A 53 -1.09 0.47 -25.12
C PHE A 53 0.14 1.11 -25.80
N LEU A 54 -0.03 1.53 -27.04
CA LEU A 54 0.95 2.31 -27.79
C LEU A 54 0.28 3.55 -28.40
N PRO A 55 1.02 4.68 -28.54
CA PRO A 55 0.52 5.84 -29.23
C PRO A 55 0.25 5.50 -30.70
N SER A 56 -0.92 5.89 -31.17
CA SER A 56 -1.33 5.65 -32.56
C SER A 56 -1.25 6.92 -33.38
N GLU A 57 -1.90 7.97 -32.94
CA GLU A 57 -2.01 9.23 -33.65
C GLU A 57 -2.31 10.41 -32.73
N LYS A 58 -2.02 11.63 -33.22
CA LYS A 58 -2.41 12.89 -32.58
C LYS A 58 -3.51 13.54 -33.38
N ILE A 59 -4.58 13.94 -32.72
CA ILE A 59 -5.64 14.75 -33.29
C ILE A 59 -5.25 16.23 -33.03
N THR A 60 -5.05 16.97 -34.11
CA THR A 60 -4.78 18.42 -34.09
C THR A 60 -5.81 19.16 -34.92
N GLY A 61 -5.95 20.46 -34.75
CA GLY A 61 -6.84 21.26 -35.58
C GLY A 61 -6.54 21.12 -37.07
N LYS A 62 -5.26 21.09 -37.45
CA LYS A 62 -4.83 20.87 -38.82
C LYS A 62 -5.30 19.53 -39.40
N LYS A 63 -5.22 18.46 -38.61
CA LYS A 63 -5.68 17.13 -39.04
C LYS A 63 -7.18 17.11 -39.28
N LEU A 64 -7.93 17.82 -38.47
CA LEU A 64 -9.38 17.95 -38.60
C LEU A 64 -9.80 18.96 -39.69
N GLY A 65 -8.85 19.68 -40.34
CA GLY A 65 -9.15 20.70 -41.33
C GLY A 65 -9.73 22.00 -40.74
N ILE A 66 -9.48 22.26 -39.45
CA ILE A 66 -9.92 23.47 -38.73
C ILE A 66 -8.69 24.25 -38.24
N SER A 67 -8.91 25.44 -37.65
CA SER A 67 -7.84 26.17 -36.95
C SER A 67 -7.29 25.32 -35.79
N GLU A 68 -5.99 25.50 -35.49
CA GLU A 68 -5.33 24.76 -34.39
C GLU A 68 -6.08 24.92 -33.07
N PHE A 69 -6.03 23.88 -32.24
CA PHE A 69 -6.48 23.97 -30.87
C PHE A 69 -5.64 25.00 -30.09
N ASN A 70 -6.24 25.58 -29.08
CA ASN A 70 -5.57 26.49 -28.14
C ASN A 70 -6.03 26.17 -26.72
N ALA A 71 -5.21 25.42 -26.00
CA ALA A 71 -5.49 24.89 -24.68
C ALA A 71 -6.78 24.01 -24.66
N PRO A 72 -6.77 22.79 -25.24
CA PRO A 72 -7.83 21.82 -25.05
C PRO A 72 -7.78 21.31 -23.60
N THR A 73 -8.70 21.81 -22.75
CA THR A 73 -8.65 21.58 -21.30
C THR A 73 -9.40 20.34 -20.86
N ASP A 74 -10.50 20.01 -21.56
CA ASP A 74 -11.38 18.91 -21.17
C ASP A 74 -11.97 18.19 -22.37
N THR A 75 -12.24 16.91 -22.19
CA THR A 75 -12.80 16.05 -23.25
C THR A 75 -13.83 15.11 -22.64
N VAL A 76 -14.96 14.94 -23.28
CA VAL A 76 -16.04 14.05 -22.83
C VAL A 76 -16.60 13.24 -23.98
N SER A 77 -16.91 11.96 -23.73
CA SER A 77 -17.60 11.09 -24.66
C SER A 77 -19.09 11.08 -24.35
N ALA A 78 -19.93 11.38 -25.34
CA ALA A 78 -21.38 11.33 -25.20
C ALA A 78 -22.06 11.11 -26.57
N ASN A 79 -23.14 10.38 -26.59
CA ASN A 79 -24.00 10.22 -27.79
C ASN A 79 -23.24 9.78 -29.05
N GLY A 80 -22.23 8.90 -28.91
CA GLY A 80 -21.41 8.40 -30.01
C GLY A 80 -20.45 9.44 -30.60
N LYS A 81 -20.16 10.50 -29.85
CA LYS A 81 -19.23 11.58 -30.22
C LYS A 81 -18.31 11.90 -29.06
N ILE A 82 -17.17 12.47 -29.41
CA ILE A 82 -16.20 13.02 -28.45
C ILE A 82 -16.21 14.52 -28.60
N TYR A 83 -16.48 15.22 -27.50
CA TYR A 83 -16.54 16.67 -27.44
C TYR A 83 -15.27 17.19 -26.75
N ILE A 84 -14.55 18.08 -27.41
CA ILE A 84 -13.29 18.66 -26.98
C ILE A 84 -13.55 20.12 -26.66
N LEU A 85 -13.31 20.54 -25.42
CA LEU A 85 -13.37 21.94 -25.00
C LEU A 85 -12.07 22.64 -25.39
N ASP A 86 -12.11 23.41 -26.46
CA ASP A 86 -11.00 24.23 -26.95
C ASP A 86 -11.06 25.60 -26.28
N SER A 87 -10.54 25.64 -25.05
CA SER A 87 -10.81 26.64 -24.02
C SER A 87 -10.49 28.04 -24.45
N ASN A 88 -9.24 28.32 -24.91
CA ASN A 88 -8.82 29.67 -25.28
C ASN A 88 -9.42 30.16 -26.63
N ASN A 89 -9.87 29.21 -27.47
CA ASN A 89 -10.61 29.54 -28.67
C ASN A 89 -12.11 29.79 -28.39
N GLY A 90 -12.59 29.43 -27.18
CA GLY A 90 -13.99 29.60 -26.77
C GLY A 90 -14.97 28.79 -27.63
N ARG A 91 -14.60 27.59 -28.01
CA ARG A 91 -15.39 26.68 -28.87
C ARG A 91 -15.38 25.24 -28.37
N ILE A 92 -16.34 24.46 -28.86
CA ILE A 92 -16.40 23.00 -28.67
C ILE A 92 -16.21 22.35 -30.03
N VAL A 93 -15.28 21.42 -30.11
CA VAL A 93 -15.05 20.60 -31.31
C VAL A 93 -15.59 19.21 -31.07
N ALA A 94 -16.56 18.76 -31.87
CA ALA A 94 -17.10 17.42 -31.80
C ALA A 94 -16.53 16.57 -32.94
N ILE A 95 -16.06 15.37 -32.59
CA ILE A 95 -15.56 14.34 -33.50
C ILE A 95 -16.37 13.06 -33.31
N ASN A 96 -16.46 12.22 -34.34
CA ASN A 96 -17.11 10.93 -34.24
C ASN A 96 -16.27 9.97 -33.40
N SER A 97 -16.89 9.23 -32.49
CA SER A 97 -16.20 8.26 -31.63
C SER A 97 -15.67 7.03 -32.38
N SER A 98 -16.19 6.74 -33.58
CA SER A 98 -15.83 5.55 -34.34
C SER A 98 -14.57 5.67 -35.18
N ASP A 99 -14.30 6.85 -35.75
CA ASP A 99 -13.22 7.09 -36.71
C ASP A 99 -12.44 8.38 -36.45
N TYR A 100 -12.79 9.12 -35.38
CA TYR A 100 -12.19 10.37 -34.97
C TYR A 100 -12.27 11.49 -36.04
N SER A 101 -13.14 11.35 -37.04
CA SER A 101 -13.39 12.38 -38.06
C SER A 101 -14.16 13.57 -37.47
N LEU A 102 -13.94 14.77 -38.01
CA LEU A 102 -14.66 15.96 -37.59
C LEU A 102 -16.17 15.78 -37.82
N PHE A 103 -16.96 15.94 -36.76
CA PHE A 103 -18.41 16.00 -36.86
C PHE A 103 -18.90 17.45 -37.03
N LYS A 104 -18.54 18.34 -36.06
CA LYS A 104 -19.00 19.73 -36.05
C LYS A 104 -18.12 20.59 -35.14
N VAL A 105 -17.94 21.85 -35.52
CA VAL A 105 -17.38 22.88 -34.63
C VAL A 105 -18.54 23.75 -34.13
N TYR A 106 -18.63 23.93 -32.84
CA TYR A 106 -19.59 24.81 -32.17
C TYR A 106 -18.79 26.03 -31.67
N ASP A 107 -18.88 27.14 -32.37
CA ASP A 107 -18.11 28.37 -32.11
C ASP A 107 -18.97 29.64 -31.89
N VAL A 108 -20.29 29.51 -32.05
CA VAL A 108 -21.26 30.59 -31.83
C VAL A 108 -22.28 30.11 -30.78
N PHE A 109 -22.21 30.70 -29.61
CA PHE A 109 -23.13 30.47 -28.50
C PHE A 109 -23.89 31.78 -28.22
N VAL A 110 -25.22 31.72 -28.11
CA VAL A 110 -26.05 32.93 -28.00
C VAL A 110 -26.99 32.88 -26.79
N ASP A 111 -27.30 34.03 -26.25
CA ASP A 111 -28.34 34.17 -25.24
C ASP A 111 -29.75 34.25 -25.85
N SER A 112 -30.77 34.46 -25.03
CA SER A 112 -32.16 34.56 -25.46
C SER A 112 -32.44 35.80 -26.36
N GLU A 113 -31.55 36.78 -26.38
CA GLU A 113 -31.65 38.00 -27.18
C GLU A 113 -30.81 37.89 -28.48
N GLY A 114 -30.08 36.78 -28.66
CA GLY A 114 -29.21 36.53 -29.80
C GLY A 114 -27.81 37.15 -29.68
N SER A 115 -27.45 37.67 -28.48
CA SER A 115 -26.11 38.16 -28.21
C SER A 115 -25.14 37.00 -28.00
N GLN A 116 -23.94 37.12 -28.57
CA GLN A 116 -22.93 36.05 -28.45
C GLN A 116 -22.35 36.01 -27.03
N ILE A 117 -22.24 34.81 -26.51
CA ILE A 117 -21.63 34.51 -25.20
C ILE A 117 -20.23 33.96 -25.42
N ASP A 118 -19.23 34.55 -24.77
CA ASP A 118 -17.85 34.04 -24.72
C ASP A 118 -17.58 33.34 -23.39
N PHE A 119 -16.91 32.15 -23.44
CA PHE A 119 -16.47 31.39 -22.27
C PHE A 119 -14.98 30.99 -22.37
N LYS A 120 -14.15 31.85 -22.96
CA LYS A 120 -12.70 31.64 -23.02
C LYS A 120 -12.10 31.48 -21.64
N GLY A 121 -11.29 30.42 -21.49
CA GLY A 121 -10.72 30.02 -20.20
C GLY A 121 -11.63 29.10 -19.37
N ALA A 122 -12.68 28.54 -19.98
CA ALA A 122 -13.48 27.50 -19.38
C ALA A 122 -12.61 26.23 -19.17
N GLN A 123 -12.81 25.50 -18.07
CA GLN A 123 -11.97 24.38 -17.72
C GLN A 123 -12.68 23.00 -17.78
N GLY A 124 -13.99 22.98 -17.82
CA GLY A 124 -14.74 21.73 -17.84
C GLY A 124 -15.95 21.75 -18.75
N ILE A 125 -16.25 20.59 -19.33
CA ILE A 125 -17.44 20.38 -20.17
C ILE A 125 -18.13 19.08 -19.76
N ALA A 126 -19.47 19.11 -19.77
CA ALA A 126 -20.27 17.87 -19.78
C ALA A 126 -21.35 17.97 -20.85
N VAL A 127 -21.78 16.83 -21.37
CA VAL A 127 -22.84 16.76 -22.40
C VAL A 127 -23.87 15.74 -21.92
N SER A 128 -25.14 16.18 -21.82
CA SER A 128 -26.23 15.27 -21.43
C SER A 128 -26.65 14.34 -22.56
N LYS A 129 -27.44 13.32 -22.22
CA LYS A 129 -28.07 12.42 -23.20
C LYS A 129 -28.96 13.17 -24.20
N ASP A 130 -29.55 14.30 -23.79
CA ASP A 130 -30.36 15.16 -24.64
C ASP A 130 -29.52 16.10 -25.53
N GLY A 131 -28.18 16.05 -25.42
CA GLY A 131 -27.27 16.87 -26.20
C GLY A 131 -27.10 18.30 -25.68
N ASN A 132 -27.52 18.62 -24.44
CA ASN A 132 -27.25 19.91 -23.82
C ASN A 132 -25.79 19.99 -23.39
N PHE A 133 -25.17 21.17 -23.59
CA PHE A 133 -23.80 21.46 -23.15
C PHE A 133 -23.80 22.14 -21.80
N TYR A 134 -23.01 21.66 -20.89
CA TYR A 134 -22.73 22.25 -19.58
C TYR A 134 -21.28 22.67 -19.54
N ILE A 135 -21.02 23.96 -19.37
CA ILE A 135 -19.68 24.55 -19.46
C ILE A 135 -19.30 25.17 -18.11
N ALA A 136 -18.19 24.72 -17.54
CA ALA A 136 -17.57 25.36 -16.38
C ALA A 136 -16.81 26.62 -16.84
N ASP A 137 -17.49 27.74 -16.88
CA ASP A 137 -16.93 29.04 -17.29
C ASP A 137 -16.16 29.66 -16.09
N THR A 138 -14.99 29.04 -15.81
CA THR A 138 -14.17 29.21 -14.61
C THR A 138 -13.75 30.66 -14.44
N ASN A 139 -13.29 31.31 -15.51
CA ASN A 139 -12.84 32.71 -15.48
C ASN A 139 -13.97 33.69 -15.16
N ASN A 140 -15.19 33.40 -15.61
CA ASN A 140 -16.38 34.21 -15.35
C ASN A 140 -17.17 33.74 -14.13
N LYS A 141 -16.68 32.71 -13.38
CA LYS A 141 -17.25 32.22 -12.11
C LYS A 141 -18.72 31.82 -12.22
N ARG A 142 -19.07 31.07 -13.28
CA ARG A 142 -20.42 30.61 -13.55
C ARG A 142 -20.42 29.25 -14.26
N ILE A 143 -21.58 28.60 -14.26
CA ILE A 143 -21.85 27.46 -15.11
C ILE A 143 -22.86 27.93 -16.19
N LEU A 144 -22.57 27.60 -17.42
CA LEU A 144 -23.45 27.89 -18.56
C LEU A 144 -24.06 26.60 -19.06
N VAL A 145 -25.35 26.56 -19.29
CA VAL A 145 -26.08 25.43 -19.88
C VAL A 145 -26.70 25.88 -21.20
N PHE A 146 -26.29 25.25 -22.28
CA PHE A 146 -26.82 25.48 -23.63
C PHE A 146 -27.58 24.25 -24.15
N ASP A 147 -28.53 24.51 -25.04
CA ASP A 147 -29.16 23.44 -25.80
C ASP A 147 -28.23 22.91 -26.93
N SER A 148 -28.67 21.86 -27.63
CA SER A 148 -27.94 21.28 -28.77
C SER A 148 -27.72 22.24 -29.95
N GLU A 149 -28.42 23.38 -29.97
CA GLU A 149 -28.30 24.44 -30.98
C GLU A 149 -27.47 25.63 -30.46
N CYS A 150 -26.77 25.46 -29.30
CA CYS A 150 -25.95 26.50 -28.67
C CYS A 150 -26.72 27.74 -28.18
N ARG A 151 -28.00 27.60 -27.84
CA ARG A 151 -28.78 28.67 -27.19
C ARG A 151 -28.75 28.51 -25.68
N LEU A 152 -28.51 29.59 -24.97
CA LEU A 152 -28.45 29.59 -23.52
C LEU A 152 -29.80 29.19 -22.90
N LYS A 153 -29.80 28.17 -22.08
CA LYS A 153 -30.95 27.74 -21.29
C LYS A 153 -30.88 28.22 -19.86
N LEU A 154 -29.66 28.21 -19.28
CA LEU A 154 -29.50 28.47 -17.86
C LEU A 154 -28.09 29.02 -17.58
N THR A 155 -28.01 29.95 -16.65
CA THR A 155 -26.74 30.42 -16.02
C THR A 155 -26.83 30.14 -14.53
N ILE A 156 -25.89 29.34 -14.00
CA ILE A 156 -25.81 29.04 -12.57
C ILE A 156 -24.67 29.89 -11.98
N LEU A 157 -25.01 30.70 -11.01
CA LEU A 157 -24.09 31.51 -10.24
C LEU A 157 -23.82 30.88 -8.88
N LYS A 158 -22.90 31.48 -8.13
CA LYS A 158 -22.57 31.05 -6.77
C LYS A 158 -23.84 30.97 -5.90
N PRO A 159 -24.12 29.86 -5.24
CA PRO A 159 -25.27 29.72 -4.33
C PRO A 159 -24.98 30.47 -3.02
N GLU A 160 -25.37 31.74 -2.95
CA GLU A 160 -25.08 32.63 -1.80
C GLU A 160 -25.75 32.18 -0.50
N GLU A 161 -26.89 31.46 -0.57
CA GLU A 161 -27.59 30.93 0.59
C GLU A 161 -26.76 29.94 1.41
N VAL A 162 -25.79 29.29 0.78
CA VAL A 162 -24.98 28.21 1.35
C VAL A 162 -23.51 28.62 1.50
N LEU A 163 -23.02 29.49 0.61
CA LEU A 163 -21.65 29.96 0.56
C LEU A 163 -21.60 31.47 0.93
N ASN A 164 -22.01 31.79 2.15
CA ASN A 164 -22.10 33.17 2.66
C ASN A 164 -20.77 33.95 2.73
N ASP A 165 -19.62 33.27 2.58
CA ASP A 165 -18.33 33.96 2.56
C ASP A 165 -18.07 34.54 1.17
N SER A 166 -18.21 35.85 1.03
CA SER A 166 -17.92 36.59 -0.21
C SER A 166 -16.47 36.42 -0.69
N LYS A 167 -15.56 35.96 0.17
CA LYS A 167 -14.14 35.74 -0.16
C LYS A 167 -13.88 34.40 -0.85
N VAL A 168 -14.81 33.41 -0.78
CA VAL A 168 -14.67 32.15 -1.47
C VAL A 168 -15.12 32.31 -2.91
N PRO A 169 -14.25 32.20 -3.91
CA PRO A 169 -14.63 32.31 -5.31
C PRO A 169 -15.44 31.06 -5.74
N PHE A 170 -16.28 31.28 -6.78
CA PHE A 170 -17.00 30.19 -7.45
C PHE A 170 -16.25 29.78 -8.72
N ASP A 171 -15.09 29.17 -8.52
CA ASP A 171 -14.15 28.75 -9.57
C ASP A 171 -14.42 27.29 -9.97
N VAL A 172 -15.54 27.10 -10.68
CA VAL A 172 -15.92 25.77 -11.18
C VAL A 172 -14.92 25.28 -12.21
N LYS A 173 -14.31 24.11 -11.96
CA LYS A 173 -13.31 23.52 -12.86
C LYS A 173 -13.85 22.35 -13.67
N LYS A 174 -14.66 21.52 -13.06
CA LYS A 174 -15.17 20.31 -13.69
C LYS A 174 -16.66 20.17 -13.40
N ILE A 175 -17.37 19.61 -14.36
CA ILE A 175 -18.80 19.32 -14.27
C ILE A 175 -19.04 17.91 -14.79
N VAL A 176 -19.89 17.18 -14.10
CA VAL A 176 -20.50 15.95 -14.63
C VAL A 176 -22.00 16.01 -14.44
N VAL A 177 -22.72 15.32 -15.30
CA VAL A 177 -24.19 15.32 -15.32
C VAL A 177 -24.68 13.88 -15.41
N ASN A 178 -25.57 13.51 -14.51
CA ASN A 178 -26.16 12.17 -14.50
C ASN A 178 -27.34 12.04 -15.49
N SER A 179 -27.94 10.85 -15.57
CA SER A 179 -29.08 10.55 -16.45
C SER A 179 -30.31 11.43 -16.21
N ASP A 180 -30.46 11.98 -14.99
CA ASP A 180 -31.59 12.84 -14.60
C ASP A 180 -31.29 14.32 -14.82
N ASN A 181 -30.21 14.65 -15.52
CA ASN A 181 -29.71 16.01 -15.72
C ASN A 181 -29.34 16.74 -14.42
N GLN A 182 -29.11 16.00 -13.32
CA GLN A 182 -28.57 16.57 -12.10
C GLN A 182 -27.10 16.92 -12.31
N ILE A 183 -26.68 18.11 -11.90
CA ILE A 183 -25.37 18.66 -12.16
C ILE A 183 -24.49 18.51 -10.92
N PHE A 184 -23.33 17.94 -11.10
CA PHE A 184 -22.29 17.89 -10.06
C PHE A 184 -21.12 18.74 -10.50
N ALA A 185 -20.81 19.75 -9.71
CA ALA A 185 -19.79 20.74 -10.05
C ALA A 185 -18.68 20.78 -9.01
N LEU A 186 -17.45 20.77 -9.48
CA LEU A 186 -16.25 20.85 -8.68
C LEU A 186 -15.70 22.28 -8.70
N CYS A 187 -15.54 22.87 -7.51
CA CYS A 187 -14.86 24.15 -7.32
C CYS A 187 -13.57 23.96 -6.54
N SER A 188 -12.45 24.48 -7.04
CA SER A 188 -11.14 24.36 -6.38
C SER A 188 -11.10 25.01 -5.00
N SER A 189 -11.84 26.09 -4.81
CA SER A 189 -11.83 26.86 -3.56
C SER A 189 -12.82 26.38 -2.51
N ILE A 190 -13.60 25.33 -2.79
CA ILE A 190 -14.63 24.82 -1.90
C ILE A 190 -14.26 23.43 -1.39
N ASN A 191 -13.93 23.34 -0.09
CA ASN A 191 -13.46 22.11 0.57
C ASN A 191 -14.60 21.25 1.12
N SER A 192 -15.86 21.69 1.04
CA SER A 192 -16.99 21.00 1.65
C SER A 192 -17.46 19.76 0.87
N GLY A 193 -16.96 19.59 -0.34
CA GLY A 193 -17.33 18.51 -1.27
C GLY A 193 -17.74 19.05 -2.63
N ILE A 194 -18.35 18.20 -3.44
CA ILE A 194 -18.86 18.49 -4.79
C ILE A 194 -20.23 19.16 -4.64
N LEU A 195 -20.45 20.24 -5.38
CA LEU A 195 -21.76 20.91 -5.37
C LEU A 195 -22.74 20.15 -6.26
N ALA A 196 -23.87 19.73 -5.72
CA ALA A 196 -24.95 19.14 -6.46
C ALA A 196 -26.08 20.15 -6.72
N PHE A 197 -26.49 20.29 -7.99
CA PHE A 197 -27.58 21.14 -8.42
C PHE A 197 -28.65 20.31 -9.12
N SER A 198 -29.92 20.76 -9.05
CA SER A 198 -30.99 20.18 -9.87
C SER A 198 -30.80 20.52 -11.36
N ALA A 199 -31.61 19.92 -12.23
CA ALA A 199 -31.63 20.24 -13.66
C ALA A 199 -31.96 21.71 -13.95
N GLU A 200 -32.70 22.40 -13.04
CA GLU A 200 -33.04 23.81 -13.11
C GLU A 200 -31.94 24.71 -12.48
N GLY A 201 -30.82 24.14 -12.05
CA GLY A 201 -29.69 24.88 -11.48
C GLY A 201 -29.84 25.30 -10.03
N LYS A 202 -30.81 24.77 -9.30
CA LYS A 202 -30.96 25.04 -7.87
C LYS A 202 -29.97 24.17 -7.08
N PHE A 203 -29.20 24.79 -6.15
CA PHE A 203 -28.33 24.06 -5.26
C PHE A 203 -29.13 23.10 -4.36
N LEU A 204 -28.69 21.86 -4.24
CA LEU A 204 -29.33 20.81 -3.45
C LEU A 204 -28.54 20.49 -2.17
N TYR A 205 -27.30 20.05 -2.34
CA TYR A 205 -26.42 19.60 -1.23
C TYR A 205 -24.96 19.52 -1.68
N PHE A 206 -24.08 19.31 -0.70
CA PHE A 206 -22.69 18.89 -0.98
C PHE A 206 -22.61 17.38 -1.04
N PHE A 207 -22.17 16.86 -2.17
CA PHE A 207 -21.98 15.44 -2.43
C PHE A 207 -20.54 15.04 -2.14
N GLY A 208 -20.31 13.79 -1.68
CA GLY A 208 -18.97 13.29 -1.42
C GLY A 208 -18.22 14.17 -0.41
N LYS A 209 -18.77 14.34 0.81
CA LYS A 209 -18.15 15.19 1.83
C LYS A 209 -16.71 14.79 2.06
N ASN A 210 -15.81 15.73 1.83
CA ASN A 210 -14.39 15.56 2.04
C ASN A 210 -14.08 15.65 3.55
N THR A 211 -14.22 14.54 4.28
CA THR A 211 -13.91 14.45 5.70
C THR A 211 -12.45 14.09 5.88
N VAL A 212 -11.76 14.78 6.80
CA VAL A 212 -10.41 14.39 7.22
C VAL A 212 -10.54 13.07 7.97
N GLU A 213 -9.98 11.99 7.44
CA GLU A 213 -9.86 10.75 8.18
C GLU A 213 -9.00 10.98 9.42
N VAL A 214 -9.54 10.61 10.60
CA VAL A 214 -8.82 10.74 11.87
C VAL A 214 -7.80 9.60 11.96
N THR A 215 -6.65 9.78 11.31
CA THR A 215 -5.55 8.82 11.40
C THR A 215 -4.89 8.87 12.77
N SER A 216 -4.21 7.77 13.14
CA SER A 216 -3.42 7.70 14.39
C SER A 216 -2.40 8.84 14.50
N ASP A 217 -1.92 9.35 13.37
CA ASP A 217 -0.97 10.46 13.32
C ASP A 217 -1.63 11.82 13.59
N ILE A 218 -2.88 12.01 13.17
CA ILE A 218 -3.68 13.19 13.54
C ILE A 218 -3.94 13.19 15.05
N ILE A 219 -4.25 12.01 15.64
CA ILE A 219 -4.42 11.88 17.10
C ILE A 219 -3.12 12.18 17.83
N LYS A 220 -1.99 11.59 17.39
CA LYS A 220 -0.64 11.86 17.94
C LYS A 220 -0.28 13.34 17.81
N ASN A 221 -0.52 13.93 16.64
CA ASN A 221 -0.27 15.35 16.39
C ASN A 221 -1.17 16.25 17.25
N SER A 222 -2.43 15.88 17.47
CA SER A 222 -3.35 16.59 18.36
C SER A 222 -2.89 16.54 19.82
N MET A 223 -2.41 15.38 20.28
CA MET A 223 -1.83 15.23 21.63
C MET A 223 -0.54 16.04 21.78
N LEU A 224 0.38 15.94 20.80
CA LEU A 224 1.63 16.73 20.79
C LEU A 224 1.38 18.23 20.74
N ASN A 225 0.34 18.69 20.04
CA ASN A 225 -0.02 20.10 19.98
C ASN A 225 -0.38 20.71 21.33
N LYS A 226 -0.76 19.90 22.33
CA LYS A 226 -0.99 20.37 23.71
C LYS A 226 0.29 20.78 24.42
N PHE A 227 1.45 20.26 23.99
CA PHE A 227 2.76 20.50 24.58
C PHE A 227 3.63 21.50 23.79
N LEU A 228 3.17 21.96 22.62
CA LEU A 228 3.90 22.89 21.75
C LEU A 228 3.58 24.35 22.04
N SER A 229 4.54 25.26 21.81
CA SER A 229 4.33 26.72 21.88
C SER A 229 3.38 27.20 20.75
N LYS A 230 2.85 28.43 20.88
CA LYS A 230 1.97 29.02 19.85
C LYS A 230 2.67 29.13 18.50
N GLU A 231 3.96 29.49 18.51
CA GLU A 231 4.78 29.62 17.30
C GLU A 231 5.01 28.25 16.63
N GLN A 232 5.31 27.23 17.43
CA GLN A 232 5.50 25.86 16.94
C GLN A 232 4.19 25.26 16.38
N ARG A 233 3.03 25.63 16.96
CA ARG A 233 1.72 25.22 16.41
C ARG A 233 1.40 25.91 15.09
N ALA A 234 1.81 27.17 14.92
CA ALA A 234 1.59 27.91 13.69
C ALA A 234 2.43 27.40 12.51
N LEU A 235 3.61 26.80 12.80
CA LEU A 235 4.48 26.19 11.80
C LEU A 235 4.02 24.78 11.35
N ARG A 236 3.09 24.16 12.07
CA ARG A 236 2.48 22.89 11.64
C ARG A 236 1.33 23.17 10.70
N ALA A 237 1.39 22.58 9.51
CA ALA A 237 0.26 22.57 8.59
C ALA A 237 -1.00 22.08 9.31
N LYS A 238 -2.08 22.88 9.28
CA LYS A 238 -3.40 22.37 9.65
C LYS A 238 -3.71 21.22 8.70
N ALA A 239 -4.17 20.10 9.24
CA ALA A 239 -4.78 19.06 8.42
C ALA A 239 -6.06 19.67 7.80
N THR A 240 -5.91 20.27 6.63
CA THR A 240 -7.03 20.70 5.80
C THR A 240 -7.41 19.53 4.91
N PRO A 241 -8.71 19.27 4.68
CA PRO A 241 -9.12 18.30 3.68
C PRO A 241 -8.49 18.65 2.33
N VAL A 242 -7.93 17.66 1.64
CA VAL A 242 -7.40 17.84 0.30
C VAL A 242 -8.57 18.01 -0.66
N ASN A 243 -8.53 19.03 -1.50
CA ASN A 243 -9.59 19.28 -2.48
C ASN A 243 -9.57 18.22 -3.58
N TYR A 244 -10.75 17.89 -4.10
CA TYR A 244 -10.85 17.16 -5.35
C TYR A 244 -10.29 18.00 -6.50
N SER A 245 -9.61 17.35 -7.44
CA SER A 245 -9.04 17.99 -8.63
C SER A 245 -9.87 17.73 -9.88
N ASN A 246 -10.56 16.60 -9.94
CA ASN A 246 -11.36 16.22 -11.09
C ASN A 246 -12.56 15.33 -10.70
N LEU A 247 -13.53 15.25 -11.62
CA LEU A 247 -14.71 14.41 -11.57
C LEU A 247 -14.89 13.69 -12.90
N SER A 248 -15.25 12.43 -12.85
CA SER A 248 -15.72 11.63 -13.98
C SER A 248 -16.98 10.88 -13.56
N ILE A 249 -17.83 10.52 -14.49
CA ILE A 249 -19.05 9.73 -14.25
C ILE A 249 -19.08 8.59 -15.23
N ASP A 250 -19.40 7.38 -14.74
CA ASP A 250 -19.59 6.22 -15.61
C ASP A 250 -21.04 6.08 -16.09
N ASP A 251 -21.29 5.09 -16.94
CA ASP A 251 -22.61 4.81 -17.50
C ASP A 251 -23.63 4.38 -16.43
N ASP A 252 -23.17 3.81 -15.31
CA ASP A 252 -24.00 3.41 -14.19
C ASP A 252 -24.30 4.57 -13.23
N GLY A 253 -23.66 5.72 -13.44
CA GLY A 253 -23.87 6.94 -12.65
C GLY A 253 -23.02 7.04 -11.39
N PHE A 254 -22.00 6.20 -11.23
CA PHE A 254 -21.00 6.37 -10.17
C PHE A 254 -20.05 7.52 -10.52
N ILE A 255 -19.74 8.33 -9.51
CA ILE A 255 -18.85 9.48 -9.69
C ILE A 255 -17.45 9.13 -9.17
N TYR A 256 -16.48 9.18 -10.06
CA TYR A 256 -15.07 9.03 -9.72
C TYR A 256 -14.47 10.39 -9.45
N THR A 257 -13.62 10.46 -8.43
CA THR A 257 -12.95 11.69 -8.01
C THR A 257 -11.47 11.47 -7.81
N VAL A 258 -10.71 12.52 -8.07
CA VAL A 258 -9.27 12.58 -7.88
C VAL A 258 -8.93 13.67 -6.89
N LYS A 259 -8.04 13.44 -5.94
CA LYS A 259 -7.51 14.45 -5.02
C LYS A 259 -6.20 15.04 -5.57
N ALA A 260 -6.07 16.35 -5.57
CA ALA A 260 -4.95 17.07 -6.20
C ALA A 260 -3.58 16.80 -5.55
N GLU A 261 -3.54 16.57 -4.24
CA GLU A 261 -2.31 16.37 -3.48
C GLU A 261 -2.14 14.89 -3.09
N ALA A 262 -1.59 14.11 -4.02
CA ALA A 262 -1.35 12.69 -3.82
C ALA A 262 -0.17 12.36 -2.89
N PHE A 263 0.60 13.33 -2.43
CA PHE A 263 1.91 13.06 -1.83
C PHE A 263 2.01 13.13 -0.31
N GLN A 264 0.92 13.09 0.41
CA GLN A 264 1.01 12.67 1.81
C GLN A 264 0.86 11.15 1.85
N LYS A 265 1.96 10.43 2.10
CA LYS A 265 2.08 8.96 2.28
C LYS A 265 0.99 8.29 3.14
N THR A 266 0.08 9.04 3.70
CA THR A 266 -0.96 8.60 4.63
C THR A 266 -2.36 8.56 4.03
N GLU A 267 -2.59 9.10 2.82
CA GLU A 267 -3.91 9.08 2.20
C GLU A 267 -4.03 7.96 1.15
N LYS A 268 -4.62 6.84 1.58
CA LYS A 268 -4.93 5.70 0.70
C LYS A 268 -6.11 5.95 -0.23
N SER A 269 -6.87 7.02 -0.03
CA SER A 269 -8.10 7.33 -0.77
C SER A 269 -7.94 8.52 -1.73
N VAL A 270 -6.84 8.55 -2.48
CA VAL A 270 -6.59 9.63 -3.47
C VAL A 270 -7.56 9.55 -4.63
N ILE A 271 -7.86 8.33 -5.09
CA ILE A 271 -8.92 8.06 -6.07
C ILE A 271 -10.10 7.48 -5.32
N GLN A 272 -11.29 7.98 -5.59
CA GLN A 272 -12.52 7.52 -4.96
C GLN A 272 -13.57 7.26 -6.03
N CYS A 273 -14.38 6.23 -5.81
CA CYS A 273 -15.62 5.98 -6.53
C CYS A 273 -16.76 6.23 -5.54
N LEU A 274 -17.54 7.26 -5.78
CA LEU A 274 -18.62 7.67 -4.91
C LEU A 274 -19.93 7.01 -5.31
N SER A 275 -20.55 6.31 -4.35
CA SER A 275 -21.89 5.76 -4.50
C SER A 275 -22.94 6.88 -4.57
N TYR A 276 -24.19 6.53 -4.84
CA TYR A 276 -25.32 7.49 -4.83
C TYR A 276 -25.49 8.25 -3.50
N THR A 277 -24.95 7.72 -2.42
CA THR A 277 -24.95 8.38 -1.09
C THR A 277 -23.73 9.30 -0.90
N GLY A 278 -22.79 9.31 -1.84
CA GLY A 278 -21.54 10.06 -1.73
C GLY A 278 -20.48 9.39 -0.87
N GLU A 279 -20.63 8.11 -0.56
CA GLU A 279 -19.63 7.33 0.16
C GLU A 279 -18.68 6.65 -0.81
N ASN A 280 -17.39 6.62 -0.47
CA ASN A 280 -16.38 5.91 -1.27
C ASN A 280 -16.58 4.40 -1.17
N ILE A 281 -16.80 3.76 -2.31
CA ILE A 281 -16.95 2.31 -2.44
C ILE A 281 -15.71 1.64 -3.04
N LEU A 282 -14.72 2.42 -3.48
CA LEU A 282 -13.48 1.88 -4.01
C LEU A 282 -12.62 1.34 -2.88
N LYS A 283 -11.95 0.23 -3.14
CA LYS A 283 -11.00 -0.36 -2.21
C LYS A 283 -9.85 0.61 -1.92
N GLU A 284 -9.52 0.78 -0.65
CA GLU A 284 -8.40 1.62 -0.23
C GLU A 284 -7.06 0.97 -0.60
N ILE A 285 -6.45 1.45 -1.68
CA ILE A 285 -5.13 1.05 -2.16
C ILE A 285 -4.26 2.27 -2.38
N GLU A 286 -2.96 2.06 -2.49
CA GLU A 286 -2.02 3.08 -2.95
C GLU A 286 -2.04 3.07 -4.48
N PHE A 287 -2.28 4.24 -5.09
CA PHE A 287 -2.28 4.43 -6.54
C PHE A 287 -0.95 5.04 -7.01
N GLY A 288 -0.57 4.73 -8.25
CA GLY A 288 0.65 5.23 -8.86
C GLY A 288 1.87 4.37 -8.59
N ASP A 289 3.05 4.96 -8.75
CA ASP A 289 4.32 4.25 -8.57
C ASP A 289 4.71 4.13 -7.10
N TYR A 290 5.18 2.94 -6.72
CA TYR A 290 5.76 2.73 -5.38
C TYR A 290 7.10 3.47 -5.23
N GLU A 291 7.35 4.08 -4.08
CA GLU A 291 8.54 4.92 -3.83
C GLU A 291 9.90 4.22 -3.99
N VAL A 292 9.94 2.90 -3.85
CA VAL A 292 11.18 2.11 -3.84
C VAL A 292 11.47 1.52 -5.22
N ASP A 293 10.81 2.00 -6.25
CA ASP A 293 10.96 1.44 -7.59
C ASP A 293 12.15 2.05 -8.34
N TYR A 294 13.21 1.28 -8.47
CA TYR A 294 14.42 1.67 -9.21
C TYR A 294 14.22 1.74 -10.73
N LEU A 295 13.23 1.07 -11.30
CA LEU A 295 12.96 1.11 -12.73
C LEU A 295 12.21 2.38 -13.13
N THR A 296 11.33 2.87 -12.28
CA THR A 296 10.48 4.03 -12.54
C THR A 296 11.08 5.34 -12.03
N ASN A 297 11.94 5.29 -10.98
CA ASN A 297 12.44 6.48 -10.29
C ASN A 297 13.89 6.87 -10.66
N TYR A 298 14.52 6.21 -11.64
CA TYR A 298 15.96 6.34 -11.84
C TYR A 298 16.43 7.71 -12.31
N HIS A 299 15.59 8.55 -12.90
CA HIS A 299 15.98 9.89 -13.37
C HIS A 299 14.97 11.02 -13.10
N GLU A 300 13.76 10.73 -12.67
CA GLU A 300 12.69 11.72 -12.58
C GLU A 300 12.03 11.68 -11.21
N ARG A 301 12.55 12.46 -10.27
CA ARG A 301 11.88 12.72 -8.99
C ARG A 301 10.79 13.80 -9.17
N THR A 302 9.91 13.61 -10.13
CA THR A 302 8.71 14.42 -10.24
C THR A 302 7.68 13.85 -9.29
N GLU A 303 7.03 14.73 -8.54
CA GLU A 303 5.95 14.35 -7.65
C GLU A 303 4.75 13.89 -8.47
N THR A 304 4.07 12.83 -8.02
CA THR A 304 2.81 12.37 -8.60
C THR A 304 1.76 13.46 -8.48
N SER A 305 1.05 13.74 -9.56
CA SER A 305 -0.07 14.69 -9.61
C SER A 305 -1.18 14.12 -10.46
N PHE A 306 -2.11 13.41 -9.84
CA PHE A 306 -3.26 12.87 -10.54
C PHE A 306 -4.23 13.98 -10.94
N VAL A 307 -4.62 14.02 -12.21
CA VAL A 307 -5.44 15.07 -12.78
C VAL A 307 -6.76 14.57 -13.34
N ASP A 308 -6.85 13.32 -13.78
CA ASP A 308 -8.09 12.76 -14.30
C ASP A 308 -8.18 11.26 -14.10
N VAL A 309 -9.40 10.72 -14.15
CA VAL A 309 -9.70 9.29 -14.07
C VAL A 309 -10.81 8.94 -15.05
N GLY A 310 -10.61 7.88 -15.82
CA GLY A 310 -11.60 7.30 -16.70
C GLY A 310 -11.81 5.82 -16.40
N THR A 311 -12.93 5.27 -16.87
CA THR A 311 -13.25 3.84 -16.76
C THR A 311 -13.56 3.28 -18.14
N ASP A 312 -13.26 2.00 -18.35
CA ASP A 312 -13.73 1.26 -19.51
C ASP A 312 -15.04 0.50 -19.20
N ALA A 313 -15.60 -0.14 -20.21
CA ALA A 313 -16.83 -0.92 -20.10
C ALA A 313 -16.71 -2.15 -19.17
N TYR A 314 -15.50 -2.52 -18.75
CA TYR A 314 -15.23 -3.66 -17.88
C TYR A 314 -14.99 -3.26 -16.42
N GLY A 315 -15.05 -1.95 -16.11
CA GLY A 315 -14.81 -1.37 -14.80
C GLY A 315 -13.31 -1.21 -14.47
N ASN A 316 -12.40 -1.30 -15.45
CA ASN A 316 -11.02 -0.98 -15.24
C ASN A 316 -10.85 0.53 -15.12
N LEU A 317 -9.97 0.96 -14.20
CA LEU A 317 -9.66 2.36 -13.94
C LEU A 317 -8.41 2.78 -14.73
N TYR A 318 -8.47 3.93 -15.35
CA TYR A 318 -7.34 4.59 -16.01
C TYR A 318 -7.11 5.93 -15.31
N ILE A 319 -5.95 6.10 -14.72
CA ILE A 319 -5.62 7.27 -13.88
C ILE A 319 -4.51 8.06 -14.56
N LEU A 320 -4.75 9.33 -14.84
CA LEU A 320 -3.80 10.23 -15.49
C LEU A 320 -2.99 10.99 -14.44
N ASP A 321 -1.67 10.80 -14.48
CA ASP A 321 -0.69 11.51 -13.66
C ASP A 321 0.04 12.55 -14.51
N SER A 322 -0.29 13.83 -14.33
CA SER A 322 0.36 14.93 -15.05
C SER A 322 1.79 15.17 -14.56
N GLY A 323 2.08 14.89 -13.30
CA GLY A 323 3.41 15.05 -12.72
C GLY A 323 4.45 14.12 -13.33
N ARG A 324 4.04 12.92 -13.71
CA ARG A 324 4.90 11.89 -14.32
C ARG A 324 4.55 11.63 -15.80
N GLY A 325 3.50 12.25 -16.31
CA GLY A 325 3.01 12.04 -17.67
C GLY A 325 2.58 10.59 -17.92
N ARG A 326 2.06 9.91 -16.91
CA ARG A 326 1.72 8.48 -16.99
C ARG A 326 0.24 8.23 -16.84
N ILE A 327 -0.19 7.17 -17.49
CA ILE A 327 -1.51 6.58 -17.31
C ILE A 327 -1.32 5.24 -16.59
N TYR A 328 -1.94 5.10 -15.42
CA TYR A 328 -1.96 3.86 -14.66
C TYR A 328 -3.28 3.14 -14.87
N GLN A 329 -3.22 1.88 -15.24
CA GLN A 329 -4.38 1.02 -15.39
C GLN A 329 -4.50 0.08 -14.20
N TYR A 330 -5.69 0.03 -13.59
CA TYR A 330 -6.06 -0.90 -12.53
C TYR A 330 -7.31 -1.66 -12.93
N ASP A 331 -7.44 -2.90 -12.47
CA ASP A 331 -8.68 -3.64 -12.62
C ASP A 331 -9.71 -3.25 -11.54
N LYS A 332 -10.93 -3.79 -11.66
CA LYS A 332 -12.04 -3.56 -10.69
C LYS A 332 -11.70 -4.05 -9.26
N ASN A 333 -10.71 -4.93 -9.09
CA ASN A 333 -10.23 -5.42 -7.80
C ASN A 333 -9.15 -4.52 -7.19
N GLY A 334 -8.70 -3.50 -7.92
CA GLY A 334 -7.61 -2.60 -7.55
C GLY A 334 -6.23 -3.20 -7.80
N LEU A 335 -6.10 -4.23 -8.64
CA LEU A 335 -4.81 -4.77 -9.03
C LEU A 335 -4.24 -3.92 -10.16
N PHE A 336 -2.97 -3.54 -10.02
CA PHE A 336 -2.25 -2.80 -11.04
C PHE A 336 -2.03 -3.68 -12.28
N THR A 337 -2.52 -3.22 -13.43
CA THR A 337 -2.45 -3.95 -14.70
C THR A 337 -1.28 -3.48 -15.55
N SER A 338 -1.16 -2.16 -15.76
CA SER A 338 -0.10 -1.59 -16.58
C SER A 338 0.11 -0.10 -16.30
N ALA A 339 1.28 0.43 -16.72
CA ALA A 339 1.53 1.85 -16.84
C ALA A 339 2.13 2.15 -18.21
N PHE A 340 1.70 3.25 -18.81
CA PHE A 340 2.19 3.72 -20.09
C PHE A 340 2.21 5.26 -20.14
N GLY A 341 2.86 5.84 -21.14
CA GLY A 341 3.10 7.28 -21.20
C GLY A 341 4.38 7.72 -20.47
N GLY A 342 4.72 8.98 -20.55
CA GLY A 342 5.89 9.61 -19.95
C GLY A 342 5.89 11.12 -20.12
N ILE A 343 6.82 11.82 -19.49
CA ILE A 343 7.05 13.25 -19.71
C ILE A 343 8.16 13.37 -20.75
N ASP A 344 7.84 13.93 -21.87
CA ASP A 344 8.80 14.37 -22.89
C ASP A 344 8.04 14.98 -24.09
N GLY A 345 8.71 15.32 -25.19
CA GLY A 345 8.09 15.81 -26.42
C GLY A 345 7.93 14.77 -27.53
N TYR A 346 8.02 13.47 -27.23
CA TYR A 346 7.90 12.40 -28.22
C TYR A 346 6.47 11.84 -28.28
N ASP A 347 6.15 11.08 -29.32
CA ASP A 347 4.87 10.39 -29.40
C ASP A 347 4.70 9.41 -28.24
N GLY A 348 3.56 9.49 -27.58
CA GLY A 348 3.28 8.71 -26.38
C GLY A 348 3.79 9.31 -25.08
N THR A 349 4.32 10.52 -25.10
CA THR A 349 4.69 11.31 -23.93
C THR A 349 3.93 12.62 -23.93
N PHE A 350 3.90 13.31 -22.79
CA PHE A 350 3.08 14.50 -22.58
C PHE A 350 3.89 15.68 -22.05
N THR A 351 3.40 16.88 -22.33
CA THR A 351 3.96 18.11 -21.77
C THR A 351 3.09 18.68 -20.66
N ASN A 352 1.76 18.69 -20.83
CA ASN A 352 0.78 19.08 -19.80
C ASN A 352 -0.56 18.37 -20.07
N PRO A 353 -0.68 17.09 -19.72
CA PRO A 353 -1.91 16.34 -19.92
C PRO A 353 -2.98 16.79 -18.91
N THR A 354 -4.22 17.00 -19.37
CA THR A 354 -5.30 17.59 -18.57
C THR A 354 -6.54 16.72 -18.44
N SER A 355 -6.87 15.92 -19.46
CA SER A 355 -8.08 15.11 -19.47
C SER A 355 -7.83 13.75 -20.11
N LEU A 356 -8.50 12.73 -19.59
CA LEU A 356 -8.46 11.34 -20.04
C LEU A 356 -9.87 10.83 -20.27
N ILE A 357 -10.12 10.24 -21.44
CA ILE A 357 -11.32 9.46 -21.69
C ILE A 357 -10.95 8.09 -22.27
N VAL A 358 -11.78 7.10 -21.98
CA VAL A 358 -11.74 5.79 -22.63
C VAL A 358 -12.89 5.71 -23.64
N ASN A 359 -12.55 5.45 -24.89
CA ASN A 359 -13.51 5.34 -25.98
C ASN A 359 -13.40 3.95 -26.62
N ASN A 360 -14.33 3.07 -26.32
CA ASN A 360 -14.26 1.64 -26.60
C ASN A 360 -13.00 1.03 -25.94
N GLU A 361 -11.98 0.67 -26.72
CA GLU A 361 -10.70 0.15 -26.25
C GLU A 361 -9.58 1.17 -26.32
N ASP A 362 -9.80 2.33 -26.94
CA ASP A 362 -8.80 3.38 -27.13
C ASP A 362 -8.78 4.32 -25.92
N VAL A 363 -7.58 4.78 -25.51
CA VAL A 363 -7.42 5.79 -24.48
C VAL A 363 -6.99 7.11 -25.13
N LEU A 364 -7.75 8.17 -24.88
CA LEU A 364 -7.52 9.49 -25.43
C LEU A 364 -7.10 10.46 -24.32
N ILE A 365 -6.02 11.18 -24.56
CA ILE A 365 -5.44 12.13 -23.59
C ILE A 365 -5.35 13.50 -24.26
N SER A 366 -5.97 14.50 -23.62
CA SER A 366 -5.81 15.91 -24.02
C SER A 366 -4.52 16.46 -23.43
N ASP A 367 -3.68 17.06 -24.28
CA ASP A 367 -2.50 17.81 -23.84
C ASP A 367 -2.68 19.29 -24.16
N GLU A 368 -2.91 20.08 -23.12
CA GLU A 368 -3.17 21.51 -23.21
C GLU A 368 -2.00 22.27 -23.85
N ARG A 369 -0.77 21.89 -23.56
CA ARG A 369 0.43 22.60 -24.03
C ARG A 369 0.82 22.19 -25.44
N GLU A 370 0.62 20.91 -25.80
CA GLU A 370 0.85 20.44 -27.16
C GLU A 370 -0.30 20.76 -28.12
N ASN A 371 -1.42 21.26 -27.60
CA ASN A 371 -2.62 21.58 -28.39
C ASN A 371 -3.13 20.41 -29.22
N CYS A 372 -3.14 19.21 -28.64
CA CYS A 372 -3.57 18.00 -29.32
C CYS A 372 -4.28 17.03 -28.37
N ILE A 373 -4.96 16.04 -28.99
CA ILE A 373 -5.43 14.86 -28.28
C ILE A 373 -4.59 13.67 -28.78
N GLN A 374 -3.89 12.99 -27.88
CA GLN A 374 -3.15 11.78 -28.21
C GLN A 374 -4.04 10.55 -28.05
N ILE A 375 -4.01 9.66 -29.02
CA ILE A 375 -4.75 8.40 -29.02
C ILE A 375 -3.79 7.25 -28.77
N PHE A 376 -4.10 6.45 -27.77
CA PHE A 376 -3.40 5.21 -27.46
C PHE A 376 -4.32 4.03 -27.83
N LYS A 377 -3.79 3.10 -28.62
CA LYS A 377 -4.48 1.88 -29.00
C LYS A 377 -3.90 0.67 -28.30
N PRO A 378 -4.74 -0.33 -27.93
CA PRO A 378 -4.24 -1.55 -27.33
C PRO A 378 -3.34 -2.32 -28.32
N THR A 379 -2.25 -2.87 -27.84
CA THR A 379 -1.39 -3.80 -28.57
C THR A 379 -2.06 -5.18 -28.65
N VAL A 380 -1.42 -6.14 -29.32
CA VAL A 380 -1.89 -7.55 -29.31
C VAL A 380 -1.99 -8.07 -27.87
N TYR A 381 -1.02 -7.72 -27.00
CA TYR A 381 -1.08 -8.05 -25.57
C TYR A 381 -2.22 -7.32 -24.88
N GLY A 382 -2.37 -6.02 -25.11
CA GLY A 382 -3.46 -5.22 -24.57
C GLY A 382 -4.84 -5.76 -24.94
N GLN A 383 -5.03 -6.13 -26.23
CA GLN A 383 -6.27 -6.74 -26.69
C GLN A 383 -6.58 -8.08 -26.00
N LYS A 384 -5.56 -8.92 -25.73
CA LYS A 384 -5.75 -10.15 -24.96
C LYS A 384 -6.16 -9.85 -23.52
N VAL A 385 -5.54 -8.85 -22.87
CA VAL A 385 -5.92 -8.42 -21.53
C VAL A 385 -7.36 -7.90 -21.48
N LEU A 386 -7.73 -6.98 -22.38
CA LEU A 386 -9.11 -6.44 -22.46
C LEU A 386 -10.12 -7.54 -22.80
N GLY A 387 -9.78 -8.43 -23.76
CA GLY A 387 -10.58 -9.60 -24.10
C GLY A 387 -10.79 -10.54 -22.92
N ALA A 388 -9.79 -10.74 -22.06
CA ALA A 388 -9.92 -11.55 -20.85
C ALA A 388 -10.86 -10.88 -19.83
N TYR A 389 -10.77 -9.55 -19.64
CA TYR A 389 -11.75 -8.83 -18.82
C TYR A 389 -13.18 -8.91 -19.35
N SER A 390 -13.37 -8.90 -20.68
CA SER A 390 -14.70 -8.99 -21.29
C SER A 390 -15.44 -10.29 -21.00
N VAL A 391 -14.74 -11.36 -20.68
CA VAL A 391 -15.32 -12.67 -20.34
C VAL A 391 -15.36 -12.98 -18.85
N ASN A 392 -14.84 -12.08 -17.98
CA ASN A 392 -14.76 -12.32 -16.54
C ASN A 392 -16.12 -12.59 -15.88
N ASP A 393 -17.17 -11.93 -16.32
CA ASP A 393 -18.52 -12.11 -15.78
C ASP A 393 -19.29 -13.24 -16.49
N SER A 394 -18.63 -14.01 -17.39
CA SER A 394 -19.20 -15.18 -18.02
C SER A 394 -19.26 -16.37 -17.07
N ASN A 395 -20.34 -17.12 -17.12
CA ASN A 395 -20.48 -18.39 -16.38
C ASN A 395 -19.66 -19.54 -17.01
N GLU A 396 -19.00 -19.33 -18.16
CA GLU A 396 -18.18 -20.33 -18.85
C GLU A 396 -16.76 -20.34 -18.30
N LEU A 397 -16.52 -21.16 -17.25
CA LEU A 397 -15.26 -21.19 -16.52
C LEU A 397 -14.06 -21.55 -17.42
N GLU A 398 -14.23 -22.48 -18.36
CA GLU A 398 -13.17 -22.86 -19.30
C GLU A 398 -12.78 -21.67 -20.20
N LYS A 399 -13.75 -20.92 -20.69
CA LYS A 399 -13.49 -19.75 -21.53
C LYS A 399 -12.75 -18.63 -20.75
N ARG A 400 -13.12 -18.42 -19.48
CA ARG A 400 -12.40 -17.49 -18.60
C ARG A 400 -10.96 -17.95 -18.38
N TYR A 401 -10.77 -19.25 -18.10
CA TYR A 401 -9.45 -19.83 -17.90
C TYR A 401 -8.56 -19.68 -19.15
N ASP A 402 -9.09 -20.03 -20.32
CA ASP A 402 -8.33 -19.95 -21.58
C ASP A 402 -7.93 -18.51 -21.91
N ALA A 403 -8.86 -17.55 -21.75
CA ALA A 403 -8.57 -16.15 -22.00
C ALA A 403 -7.44 -15.61 -21.11
N TRP A 404 -7.44 -15.91 -19.82
CA TRP A 404 -6.36 -15.50 -18.91
C TRP A 404 -5.08 -16.30 -19.09
N SER A 405 -5.16 -17.56 -19.53
CA SER A 405 -3.98 -18.34 -19.89
C SER A 405 -3.28 -17.77 -21.12
N ASP A 406 -4.01 -17.30 -22.12
CA ASP A 406 -3.49 -16.59 -23.29
C ASP A 406 -2.71 -15.32 -22.88
N VAL A 407 -3.19 -14.60 -21.84
CA VAL A 407 -2.49 -13.44 -21.28
C VAL A 407 -1.16 -13.88 -20.65
N LEU A 408 -1.15 -14.98 -19.90
CA LEU A 408 0.07 -15.50 -19.26
C LEU A 408 1.08 -16.04 -20.27
N GLU A 409 0.66 -16.54 -21.43
CA GLU A 409 1.58 -16.94 -22.50
C GLU A 409 2.39 -15.75 -23.03
N LEU A 410 1.78 -14.55 -23.09
CA LEU A 410 2.47 -13.34 -23.53
C LEU A 410 3.22 -12.64 -22.38
N ASN A 411 2.72 -12.76 -21.17
CA ASN A 411 3.31 -12.14 -19.99
C ASN A 411 3.08 -12.98 -18.73
N SER A 412 4.03 -13.85 -18.44
CA SER A 412 3.97 -14.75 -17.27
C SER A 412 4.05 -14.03 -15.91
N ASN A 413 4.24 -12.72 -15.89
CA ASN A 413 4.29 -11.91 -14.65
C ASN A 413 2.96 -11.22 -14.34
N ASN A 414 1.92 -11.37 -15.17
CA ASN A 414 0.66 -10.67 -14.99
C ASN A 414 -0.09 -11.15 -13.75
N ILE A 415 -0.14 -10.32 -12.70
CA ILE A 415 -0.77 -10.67 -11.41
C ILE A 415 -2.29 -10.74 -11.51
N SER A 416 -2.93 -9.91 -12.35
CA SER A 416 -4.38 -9.96 -12.57
C SER A 416 -4.78 -11.29 -13.20
N ALA A 417 -3.98 -11.81 -14.14
CA ALA A 417 -4.22 -13.12 -14.72
C ALA A 417 -4.15 -14.26 -13.68
N TYR A 418 -3.16 -14.24 -12.79
CA TYR A 418 -3.11 -15.22 -11.70
C TYR A 418 -4.27 -15.07 -10.73
N TYR A 419 -4.70 -13.84 -10.44
CA TYR A 419 -5.86 -13.61 -9.58
C TYR A 419 -7.12 -14.20 -10.18
N GLU A 420 -7.40 -13.92 -11.46
CA GLU A 420 -8.61 -14.39 -12.13
C GLU A 420 -8.58 -15.91 -12.40
N ILE A 421 -7.45 -16.48 -12.77
CA ILE A 421 -7.26 -17.94 -12.85
C ILE A 421 -7.48 -18.59 -11.49
N GLY A 422 -7.00 -17.96 -10.41
CA GLY A 422 -7.26 -18.41 -9.05
C GLY A 422 -8.75 -18.43 -8.73
N THR A 423 -9.49 -17.41 -9.16
CA THR A 423 -10.96 -17.32 -9.01
C THR A 423 -11.66 -18.43 -9.78
N VAL A 424 -11.24 -18.69 -11.01
CA VAL A 424 -11.78 -19.80 -11.82
C VAL A 424 -11.55 -21.16 -11.14
N TYR A 425 -10.34 -21.41 -10.62
CA TYR A 425 -10.05 -22.64 -9.89
C TYR A 425 -10.86 -22.78 -8.59
N ASP A 426 -11.09 -21.68 -7.87
CA ASP A 426 -11.93 -21.68 -6.65
C ASP A 426 -13.39 -22.04 -6.99
N GLU A 427 -13.94 -21.48 -8.06
CA GLU A 427 -15.27 -21.79 -8.57
C GLU A 427 -15.38 -23.25 -9.07
N MET A 428 -14.34 -23.80 -9.69
CA MET A 428 -14.26 -25.24 -10.08
C MET A 428 -14.12 -26.19 -8.87
N GLY A 429 -13.84 -25.67 -7.67
CA GLY A 429 -13.57 -26.47 -6.48
C GLY A 429 -12.14 -27.04 -6.39
N GLU A 430 -11.25 -26.59 -7.29
CA GLU A 430 -9.83 -26.96 -7.34
C GLU A 430 -9.00 -26.07 -6.42
N TYR A 431 -9.37 -26.07 -5.13
CA TYR A 431 -8.88 -25.12 -4.13
C TYR A 431 -7.37 -25.05 -3.97
N LYS A 432 -6.64 -26.15 -4.26
CA LYS A 432 -5.18 -26.13 -4.17
C LYS A 432 -4.56 -25.29 -5.27
N GLN A 433 -5.04 -25.45 -6.52
CA GLN A 433 -4.61 -24.67 -7.66
C GLN A 433 -5.00 -23.19 -7.47
N ALA A 434 -6.22 -22.94 -6.94
CA ALA A 434 -6.66 -21.59 -6.56
C ALA A 434 -5.69 -20.92 -5.57
N MET A 435 -5.31 -21.64 -4.50
CA MET A 435 -4.34 -21.14 -3.52
C MET A 435 -2.97 -20.83 -4.14
N ASP A 436 -2.47 -21.69 -5.02
CA ASP A 436 -1.18 -21.48 -5.68
C ASP A 436 -1.22 -20.22 -6.58
N ALA A 437 -2.31 -20.02 -7.32
CA ALA A 437 -2.53 -18.84 -8.17
C ALA A 437 -2.69 -17.56 -7.34
N PHE A 438 -3.54 -17.56 -6.32
CA PHE A 438 -3.73 -16.41 -5.43
C PHE A 438 -2.43 -16.02 -4.68
N LYS A 439 -1.59 -17.01 -4.37
CA LYS A 439 -0.30 -16.72 -3.74
C LYS A 439 0.65 -15.96 -4.67
N ILE A 440 0.66 -16.29 -5.95
CA ILE A 440 1.45 -15.55 -6.97
C ILE A 440 0.88 -14.14 -7.14
N ALA A 441 -0.45 -14.02 -7.17
CA ALA A 441 -1.13 -12.72 -7.26
C ALA A 441 -1.00 -11.85 -5.99
N GLY A 442 -0.53 -12.39 -4.87
CA GLY A 442 -0.49 -11.66 -3.58
C GLY A 442 -1.86 -11.50 -2.92
N ALA A 443 -2.88 -12.18 -3.39
CA ALA A 443 -4.27 -12.08 -2.96
C ALA A 443 -4.52 -12.89 -1.67
N GLN A 444 -4.13 -12.33 -0.50
CA GLN A 444 -4.19 -13.02 0.79
C GLN A 444 -5.61 -13.39 1.24
N ASN A 445 -6.58 -12.53 0.98
CA ASN A 445 -7.97 -12.76 1.38
C ASN A 445 -8.60 -13.91 0.60
N GLU A 446 -8.40 -13.93 -0.71
CA GLU A 446 -8.89 -14.97 -1.62
C GLU A 446 -8.18 -16.28 -1.36
N TYR A 447 -6.85 -16.23 -1.17
CA TYR A 447 -6.08 -17.39 -0.69
C TYR A 447 -6.67 -17.97 0.61
N SER A 448 -7.02 -17.11 1.57
CA SER A 448 -7.58 -17.55 2.86
C SER A 448 -8.94 -18.23 2.70
N LYS A 449 -9.81 -17.74 1.78
CA LYS A 449 -11.09 -18.36 1.47
C LYS A 449 -10.91 -19.73 0.81
N ALA A 450 -10.07 -19.81 -0.21
CA ALA A 450 -9.72 -21.06 -0.88
C ALA A 450 -9.08 -22.07 0.11
N PHE A 451 -8.17 -21.60 0.99
CA PHE A 451 -7.59 -22.43 2.04
C PHE A 451 -8.64 -22.94 3.04
N GLN A 452 -9.61 -22.15 3.43
CA GLN A 452 -10.71 -22.57 4.29
C GLN A 452 -11.52 -23.70 3.63
N SER A 453 -11.86 -23.57 2.36
CA SER A 453 -12.56 -24.58 1.58
C SER A 453 -11.73 -25.87 1.41
N TYR A 454 -10.45 -25.72 1.07
CA TYR A 454 -9.50 -26.83 1.00
C TYR A 454 -9.40 -27.59 2.32
N ARG A 455 -9.22 -26.88 3.44
CA ARG A 455 -9.14 -27.44 4.79
C ARG A 455 -10.42 -28.18 5.16
N LYS A 456 -11.59 -27.59 4.87
CA LYS A 456 -12.90 -28.22 5.11
C LYS A 456 -13.01 -29.56 4.34
N ASN A 457 -12.67 -29.55 3.05
CA ASN A 457 -12.71 -30.77 2.23
C ASN A 457 -11.72 -31.83 2.72
N PHE A 458 -10.49 -31.40 3.06
CA PHE A 458 -9.48 -32.30 3.62
C PHE A 458 -9.93 -32.93 4.94
N MET A 459 -10.51 -32.15 5.85
CA MET A 459 -11.03 -32.64 7.12
C MET A 459 -12.18 -33.62 6.93
N ASN A 460 -13.13 -33.29 6.06
CA ASN A 460 -14.27 -34.16 5.77
C ASN A 460 -13.83 -35.52 5.20
N ARG A 461 -12.88 -35.48 4.25
CA ARG A 461 -12.34 -36.71 3.61
C ARG A 461 -11.54 -37.59 4.57
N ASN A 462 -10.80 -36.96 5.51
CA ASN A 462 -9.86 -37.67 6.39
C ASN A 462 -10.31 -37.69 7.86
N MET A 463 -11.58 -37.42 8.14
CA MET A 463 -12.09 -37.24 9.51
C MET A 463 -11.76 -38.39 10.43
N LEU A 464 -11.95 -39.67 9.98
CA LEU A 464 -11.65 -40.82 10.78
C LEU A 464 -10.15 -40.97 11.10
N VAL A 465 -9.28 -40.65 10.13
CA VAL A 465 -7.82 -40.70 10.31
C VAL A 465 -7.36 -39.63 11.29
N ILE A 466 -7.95 -38.43 11.20
CA ILE A 466 -7.66 -37.30 12.11
C ILE A 466 -8.07 -37.66 13.55
N ILE A 467 -9.28 -38.22 13.73
CA ILE A 467 -9.76 -38.62 15.05
C ILE A 467 -8.83 -39.74 15.62
N ALA A 468 -8.50 -40.75 14.82
CA ALA A 468 -7.57 -41.80 15.25
C ALA A 468 -6.18 -41.24 15.63
N GLY A 469 -5.66 -40.28 14.85
CA GLY A 469 -4.42 -39.56 15.15
C GLY A 469 -4.46 -38.80 16.46
N ILE A 470 -5.55 -38.06 16.72
CA ILE A 470 -5.76 -37.33 18.00
C ILE A 470 -5.80 -38.33 19.18
N VAL A 471 -6.54 -39.41 19.06
CA VAL A 471 -6.62 -40.45 20.10
C VAL A 471 -5.24 -41.04 20.39
N LEU A 472 -4.48 -41.37 19.33
CA LEU A 472 -3.11 -41.89 19.48
C LEU A 472 -2.18 -40.87 20.13
N LEU A 473 -2.28 -39.61 19.76
CA LEU A 473 -1.50 -38.53 20.38
C LEU A 473 -1.83 -38.36 21.86
N CYS A 474 -3.12 -38.34 22.20
CA CYS A 474 -3.57 -38.28 23.60
C CYS A 474 -3.07 -39.49 24.41
N ALA A 475 -3.14 -40.71 23.83
CA ALA A 475 -2.61 -41.89 24.43
C ALA A 475 -1.07 -41.79 24.63
N ALA A 476 -0.33 -41.35 23.62
CA ALA A 476 1.12 -41.15 23.72
C ALA A 476 1.49 -40.14 24.81
N ILE A 477 0.77 -39.02 24.91
CA ILE A 477 0.96 -38.01 25.98
C ILE A 477 0.64 -38.63 27.35
N TYR A 478 -0.46 -39.37 27.47
CA TYR A 478 -0.84 -40.07 28.73
C TYR A 478 0.22 -41.06 29.15
N PHE A 479 0.69 -41.97 28.25
CA PHE A 479 1.71 -42.93 28.55
C PHE A 479 3.05 -42.30 28.88
N SER A 480 3.46 -41.23 28.15
CA SER A 480 4.70 -40.49 28.44
C SER A 480 4.65 -39.82 29.82
N ALA A 481 3.54 -39.17 30.14
CA ALA A 481 3.32 -38.56 31.46
C ALA A 481 3.31 -39.63 32.59
N SER A 482 2.69 -40.78 32.34
CA SER A 482 2.67 -41.90 33.27
C SER A 482 4.03 -42.54 33.46
N PHE A 483 4.82 -42.68 32.37
CA PHE A 483 6.20 -43.16 32.41
C PHE A 483 7.13 -42.21 33.17
N VAL A 484 6.99 -40.90 32.93
CA VAL A 484 7.71 -39.86 33.70
C VAL A 484 7.34 -39.92 35.17
N LYS A 485 6.04 -40.01 35.52
CA LYS A 485 5.57 -40.17 36.91
C LYS A 485 6.15 -41.43 37.56
N LYS A 486 6.16 -42.56 36.86
CA LYS A 486 6.71 -43.82 37.38
C LYS A 486 8.22 -43.75 37.61
N LYS A 487 8.96 -43.03 36.75
CA LYS A 487 10.40 -42.83 36.88
C LYS A 487 10.76 -41.82 37.96
N THR A 488 9.85 -40.85 38.24
CA THR A 488 10.01 -39.88 39.34
C THR A 488 9.53 -40.40 40.68
N SER A 489 8.56 -41.36 40.76
CA SER A 489 8.11 -41.95 42.01
C SER A 489 9.14 -42.92 42.62
N VAL A 490 10.08 -43.44 41.85
CA VAL A 490 11.20 -44.26 42.33
C VAL A 490 12.32 -43.41 42.95
N LYS A 491 12.28 -42.08 42.80
CA LYS A 491 13.16 -41.11 43.45
C LYS A 491 12.35 -40.14 44.32
N THR A 492 11.57 -40.63 45.25
CA THR A 492 10.93 -39.85 46.32
C THR A 492 11.98 -39.22 47.22
N GLY A 493 12.34 -38.01 46.88
CA GLY A 493 13.33 -37.19 47.60
C GLY A 493 13.69 -35.91 46.86
N THR A 494 13.05 -35.63 45.71
CA THR A 494 13.66 -34.71 44.76
C THR A 494 12.72 -33.68 44.07
N ALA A 495 11.85 -33.00 44.79
CA ALA A 495 11.64 -31.57 44.51
C ALA A 495 13.00 -30.85 44.58
N PHE A 496 13.92 -31.40 45.32
CA PHE A 496 15.30 -30.95 45.49
C PHE A 496 16.21 -31.19 44.29
N SER A 497 16.03 -32.25 43.47
CA SER A 497 16.94 -32.57 42.39
C SER A 497 16.68 -31.77 41.08
N VAL A 498 15.47 -31.23 40.87
CA VAL A 498 15.16 -30.30 39.75
C VAL A 498 15.79 -28.96 40.01
N LEU A 499 15.93 -28.57 41.24
CA LEU A 499 16.54 -27.32 41.69
C LEU A 499 18.07 -27.37 41.61
N GLU A 500 18.69 -28.54 41.73
CA GLU A 500 20.16 -28.70 41.62
C GLU A 500 20.66 -28.70 40.19
N ASN A 501 19.75 -28.98 39.19
CA ASN A 501 20.17 -29.02 37.81
C ASN A 501 20.00 -27.62 37.16
N LYS A 502 21.10 -26.94 36.94
CA LYS A 502 21.13 -25.60 36.30
C LYS A 502 20.39 -25.57 34.96
N TRP A 503 20.35 -26.68 34.22
CA TRP A 503 19.71 -26.75 32.91
C TRP A 503 18.19 -26.73 32.96
N THR A 504 17.57 -27.25 34.00
CA THR A 504 16.12 -27.33 34.15
C THR A 504 15.56 -26.14 34.94
N PHE A 505 16.43 -25.33 35.53
CA PHE A 505 16.06 -24.19 36.40
C PHE A 505 15.19 -23.14 35.68
N PRO A 506 15.46 -22.72 34.42
CA PRO A 506 14.58 -21.79 33.72
C PRO A 506 13.14 -22.32 33.56
N LEU A 507 12.96 -23.63 33.40
CA LEU A 507 11.61 -24.24 33.33
C LEU A 507 10.92 -24.27 34.70
N TYR A 508 11.70 -24.35 35.79
CA TYR A 508 11.17 -24.27 37.15
C TYR A 508 10.62 -22.86 37.44
N THR A 509 11.33 -21.80 37.04
CA THR A 509 10.88 -20.40 37.24
C THR A 509 9.57 -20.10 36.52
N LEU A 510 9.24 -20.79 35.44
CA LEU A 510 7.94 -20.63 34.74
C LEU A 510 6.75 -20.99 35.62
N LYS A 511 6.89 -22.02 36.45
CA LYS A 511 5.82 -22.53 37.34
C LYS A 511 5.83 -21.89 38.73
N HIS A 512 7.01 -21.49 39.17
CA HIS A 512 7.28 -20.94 40.49
C HIS A 512 8.03 -19.61 40.38
N PRO A 513 7.36 -18.51 39.93
CA PRO A 513 8.04 -17.27 39.58
C PRO A 513 8.72 -16.61 40.77
N VAL A 514 8.07 -16.51 41.93
CA VAL A 514 8.65 -15.85 43.10
C VAL A 514 9.72 -16.76 43.73
N ASP A 515 9.35 -17.98 44.14
CA ASP A 515 10.23 -18.94 44.77
C ASP A 515 11.44 -19.28 43.90
N GLY A 516 11.23 -19.38 42.57
CA GLY A 516 12.32 -19.66 41.62
C GLY A 516 13.35 -18.56 41.59
N PHE A 517 12.96 -17.30 41.44
CA PHE A 517 13.92 -16.17 41.44
C PHE A 517 14.50 -15.85 42.86
N GLU A 518 13.82 -16.18 43.94
CA GLU A 518 14.37 -16.07 45.27
C GLU A 518 15.53 -17.04 45.50
N GLN A 519 15.39 -18.28 44.98
CA GLN A 519 16.43 -19.30 45.02
C GLN A 519 17.64 -18.98 44.14
N PHE A 520 17.47 -18.08 43.16
CA PHE A 520 18.52 -17.60 42.27
C PHE A 520 19.72 -17.06 43.12
N LYS A 521 19.42 -16.31 44.17
CA LYS A 521 20.39 -15.67 45.02
C LYS A 521 21.03 -16.63 46.05
N THR A 522 20.25 -17.60 46.55
CA THR A 522 20.68 -18.51 47.59
C THR A 522 21.51 -19.68 47.08
N ARG A 523 21.33 -20.10 45.79
CA ARG A 523 21.89 -21.34 45.21
C ARG A 523 22.84 -21.15 44.04
N ASN A 524 23.21 -19.92 43.67
CA ASN A 524 24.07 -19.63 42.50
C ASN A 524 23.64 -20.36 41.23
N CYS A 525 22.31 -20.34 40.93
CA CYS A 525 21.75 -21.02 39.76
C CYS A 525 21.87 -20.18 38.47
N GLU A 526 22.42 -18.97 38.57
CA GLU A 526 22.62 -18.08 37.45
C GLU A 526 23.68 -18.62 36.47
N SER A 527 23.33 -18.66 35.19
CA SER A 527 24.22 -19.12 34.12
C SER A 527 24.14 -18.22 32.91
N TYR A 528 25.22 -17.54 32.58
CA TYR A 528 25.33 -16.76 31.35
C TYR A 528 25.10 -17.62 30.11
N LEU A 529 25.59 -18.86 30.10
CA LEU A 529 25.48 -19.76 28.97
C LEU A 529 24.00 -20.09 28.66
N LEU A 530 23.17 -20.32 29.67
CA LEU A 530 21.74 -20.56 29.50
C LEU A 530 20.99 -19.26 29.11
N ALA A 531 21.35 -18.13 29.71
CA ALA A 531 20.75 -16.85 29.37
C ALA A 531 21.00 -16.51 27.90
N ILE A 532 22.26 -16.61 27.46
CA ILE A 532 22.62 -16.41 26.04
C ILE A 532 21.92 -17.44 25.15
N GLY A 533 21.81 -18.69 25.58
CA GLY A 533 21.07 -19.74 24.85
C GLY A 533 19.59 -19.39 24.64
N ILE A 534 18.91 -18.84 25.65
CA ILE A 534 17.51 -18.39 25.53
C ILE A 534 17.40 -17.19 24.59
N ILE A 535 18.32 -16.23 24.69
CA ILE A 535 18.35 -15.08 23.78
C ILE A 535 18.62 -15.50 22.34
N LEU A 536 19.53 -16.49 22.14
CA LEU A 536 19.76 -17.08 20.83
C LEU A 536 18.51 -17.80 20.29
N LEU A 537 17.77 -18.52 21.14
CA LEU A 537 16.49 -19.11 20.75
C LEU A 537 15.47 -18.05 20.35
N LEU A 538 15.41 -16.91 21.05
CA LEU A 538 14.58 -15.79 20.67
C LEU A 538 14.99 -15.24 19.30
N PHE A 539 16.27 -15.01 19.08
CA PHE A 539 16.81 -14.52 17.82
C PHE A 539 16.52 -15.47 16.65
N ILE A 540 16.76 -16.77 16.84
CA ILE A 540 16.41 -17.78 15.84
C ILE A 540 14.89 -17.83 15.64
N GLY A 541 14.10 -17.64 16.70
CA GLY A 541 12.66 -17.57 16.65
C GLY A 541 12.15 -16.36 15.83
N ASP A 542 12.79 -15.19 15.98
CA ASP A 542 12.47 -14.00 15.17
C ASP A 542 12.79 -14.22 13.68
N ILE A 543 13.93 -14.84 13.37
CA ILE A 543 14.29 -15.25 11.99
C ILE A 543 13.28 -16.26 11.46
N PHE A 544 12.97 -17.31 12.24
CA PHE A 544 11.98 -18.31 11.87
C PHE A 544 10.61 -17.70 11.62
N SER A 545 10.19 -16.77 12.47
CA SER A 545 8.93 -16.02 12.30
C SER A 545 8.92 -15.21 11.01
N PHE A 546 10.01 -14.51 10.70
CA PHE A 546 10.12 -13.71 9.47
C PHE A 546 9.94 -14.55 8.20
N PHE A 547 10.61 -15.72 8.12
CA PHE A 547 10.62 -16.53 6.90
C PHE A 547 9.52 -17.60 6.85
N LYS A 548 8.93 -18.00 7.99
CA LYS A 548 8.03 -19.16 8.08
C LYS A 548 6.63 -18.83 8.59
N THR A 549 6.31 -17.57 8.84
CA THR A 549 4.92 -17.18 9.08
C THR A 549 4.10 -17.42 7.81
N GLY A 550 2.89 -17.98 7.98
CA GLY A 550 2.02 -18.35 6.86
C GLY A 550 1.69 -17.17 5.97
N PHE A 551 1.56 -17.39 4.67
CA PHE A 551 1.33 -16.37 3.63
C PHE A 551 0.19 -15.42 3.97
N ILE A 552 -0.90 -15.91 4.57
CA ILE A 552 -2.06 -15.08 4.97
C ILE A 552 -1.68 -13.94 5.94
N PHE A 553 -0.62 -14.14 6.75
CA PHE A 553 -0.24 -13.22 7.84
C PHE A 553 1.11 -12.53 7.61
N ASN A 554 1.78 -12.81 6.52
CA ASN A 554 3.11 -12.28 6.22
C ASN A 554 3.37 -12.17 4.72
N ILE A 555 3.57 -10.94 4.25
CA ILE A 555 3.99 -10.63 2.86
C ILE A 555 5.47 -10.23 2.80
N ASN A 556 6.24 -10.36 3.89
CA ASN A 556 7.64 -9.93 3.92
C ASN A 556 8.46 -10.66 2.85
N ARG A 557 9.24 -9.90 2.10
CA ARG A 557 10.20 -10.43 1.15
C ARG A 557 11.48 -10.84 1.86
N ALA A 558 12.19 -11.83 1.34
CA ALA A 558 13.48 -12.23 1.89
C ALA A 558 14.50 -11.07 1.89
N ILE A 559 14.41 -10.16 0.91
CA ILE A 559 15.28 -8.97 0.79
C ILE A 559 15.01 -7.92 1.89
N ASP A 560 13.81 -7.89 2.46
CA ASP A 560 13.45 -6.94 3.53
C ASP A 560 14.00 -7.37 4.89
N PHE A 561 14.64 -8.55 4.96
CA PHE A 561 15.23 -9.04 6.20
C PHE A 561 16.41 -8.19 6.64
N ASN A 562 16.23 -7.47 7.75
CA ASN A 562 17.26 -6.64 8.33
C ASN A 562 17.90 -7.30 9.55
N LEU A 563 19.04 -7.95 9.33
CA LEU A 563 19.78 -8.66 10.38
C LEU A 563 20.19 -7.75 11.56
N PRO A 564 20.78 -6.54 11.37
CA PRO A 564 21.07 -5.60 12.46
C PRO A 564 19.86 -5.28 13.32
N VAL A 565 18.70 -5.00 12.70
CA VAL A 565 17.45 -4.70 13.42
C VAL A 565 16.99 -5.92 14.23
N THR A 566 17.06 -7.13 13.66
CA THR A 566 16.69 -8.36 14.35
C THR A 566 17.61 -8.65 15.54
N ILE A 567 18.91 -8.45 15.40
CA ILE A 567 19.86 -8.55 16.52
C ILE A 567 19.51 -7.53 17.61
N MET A 568 19.26 -6.26 17.23
CA MET A 568 18.93 -5.21 18.18
C MET A 568 17.63 -5.51 18.94
N LYS A 569 16.63 -6.06 18.26
CA LYS A 569 15.35 -6.47 18.85
C LYS A 569 15.52 -7.62 19.85
N SER A 570 16.30 -8.66 19.53
CA SER A 570 16.41 -9.85 20.35
C SER A 570 17.45 -9.69 21.47
N PHE A 571 18.64 -9.16 21.17
CA PHE A 571 19.74 -8.98 22.14
C PHE A 571 19.75 -7.57 22.73
N GLY A 572 19.64 -6.55 21.89
CA GLY A 572 19.83 -5.16 22.29
C GLY A 572 18.85 -4.73 23.36
N PHE A 573 17.57 -5.10 23.23
CA PHE A 573 16.53 -4.77 24.21
C PHE A 573 16.80 -5.38 25.58
N ILE A 574 17.19 -6.66 25.65
CA ILE A 574 17.47 -7.37 26.92
C ILE A 574 18.71 -6.81 27.58
N VAL A 575 19.78 -6.56 26.81
CA VAL A 575 21.02 -5.95 27.34
C VAL A 575 20.75 -4.53 27.83
N LEU A 576 20.05 -3.73 27.07
CA LEU A 576 19.69 -2.35 27.43
C LEU A 576 18.85 -2.33 28.71
N PHE A 577 17.86 -3.22 28.83
CA PHE A 577 17.05 -3.37 30.03
C PHE A 577 17.94 -3.74 31.23
N ALA A 578 18.83 -4.72 31.11
CA ALA A 578 19.70 -5.17 32.17
C ALA A 578 20.66 -4.05 32.64
N VAL A 579 21.26 -3.30 31.70
CA VAL A 579 22.14 -2.15 32.01
C VAL A 579 21.37 -1.03 32.71
N ALA A 580 20.21 -0.65 32.14
CA ALA A 580 19.38 0.40 32.69
C ALA A 580 18.86 0.03 34.09
N ASN A 581 18.36 -1.20 34.27
CA ASN A 581 17.90 -1.69 35.57
C ASN A 581 19.02 -1.75 36.61
N TRP A 582 20.18 -2.28 36.22
CA TRP A 582 21.34 -2.30 37.11
C TRP A 582 21.75 -0.89 37.56
N SER A 583 21.82 0.07 36.64
CA SER A 583 22.18 1.45 36.93
C SER A 583 21.16 2.13 37.86
N VAL A 584 19.86 2.00 37.57
CA VAL A 584 18.77 2.58 38.38
C VAL A 584 18.72 1.94 39.77
N CYS A 585 18.77 0.61 39.83
CA CYS A 585 18.65 -0.11 41.09
C CYS A 585 19.88 0.05 41.99
N THR A 586 21.07 0.32 41.41
CA THR A 586 22.27 0.71 42.22
C THR A 586 22.01 2.00 42.97
N LEU A 587 21.29 2.96 42.40
CA LEU A 587 20.92 4.22 43.06
C LEU A 587 19.79 4.03 44.09
N LEU A 588 18.96 3.01 43.93
CA LEU A 588 17.82 2.68 44.79
C LEU A 588 18.17 1.63 45.88
N ASN A 589 19.46 1.42 46.19
CA ASN A 589 19.92 0.41 47.15
C ASN A 589 19.50 -1.03 46.81
N GLY A 590 19.37 -1.36 45.55
CA GLY A 590 19.05 -2.72 45.07
C GLY A 590 20.24 -3.66 45.31
N LYS A 591 19.94 -4.92 45.69
CA LYS A 591 20.97 -5.93 46.03
C LYS A 591 21.39 -6.79 44.85
N GLY A 592 20.78 -6.61 43.65
CA GLY A 592 21.05 -7.42 42.48
C GLY A 592 22.36 -7.06 41.79
N THR A 593 23.13 -8.07 41.42
CA THR A 593 24.31 -7.91 40.57
C THR A 593 23.88 -7.89 39.11
N PHE A 594 24.69 -7.30 38.22
CA PHE A 594 24.43 -7.30 36.78
C PHE A 594 24.18 -8.72 36.20
N LYS A 595 24.97 -9.70 36.68
CA LYS A 595 24.83 -11.10 36.27
C LYS A 595 23.46 -11.66 36.63
N GLU A 596 23.01 -11.43 37.88
CA GLU A 596 21.68 -11.90 38.34
C GLU A 596 20.55 -11.24 37.55
N ILE A 597 20.62 -9.93 37.28
CA ILE A 597 19.64 -9.17 36.53
C ILE A 597 19.58 -9.70 35.09
N PHE A 598 20.72 -9.74 34.40
CA PHE A 598 20.76 -10.19 33.00
C PHE A 598 20.25 -11.60 32.84
N THR A 599 20.67 -12.53 33.70
CA THR A 599 20.27 -13.94 33.60
C THR A 599 18.80 -14.14 33.98
N SER A 600 18.29 -13.45 34.99
CA SER A 600 16.89 -13.55 35.39
C SER A 600 15.92 -12.97 34.33
N VAL A 601 16.27 -11.84 33.75
CA VAL A 601 15.49 -11.24 32.65
C VAL A 601 15.51 -12.16 31.42
N ALA A 602 16.66 -12.73 31.06
CA ALA A 602 16.72 -13.69 29.95
C ALA A 602 15.84 -14.92 30.20
N TYR A 603 15.82 -15.46 31.44
CA TYR A 603 14.94 -16.59 31.80
C TYR A 603 13.48 -16.19 31.75
N ALA A 604 13.14 -14.97 32.14
CA ALA A 604 11.78 -14.43 32.08
C ALA A 604 11.24 -14.31 30.63
N MET A 605 12.11 -14.25 29.62
CA MET A 605 11.69 -14.22 28.21
C MET A 605 11.24 -15.59 27.67
N LEU A 606 11.40 -16.67 28.37
CA LEU A 606 11.12 -18.03 27.88
C LEU A 606 9.65 -18.21 27.40
N PRO A 607 8.60 -17.72 28.12
CA PRO A 607 7.22 -17.82 27.60
C PRO A 607 7.03 -17.07 26.29
N TYR A 608 7.65 -15.92 26.13
CA TYR A 608 7.61 -15.15 24.88
C TYR A 608 8.30 -15.92 23.75
N VAL A 609 9.45 -16.55 24.00
CA VAL A 609 10.12 -17.42 23.03
C VAL A 609 9.17 -18.52 22.55
N PHE A 610 8.50 -19.24 23.48
CA PHE A 610 7.52 -20.27 23.10
C PHE A 610 6.36 -19.70 22.29
N SER A 611 5.86 -18.52 22.63
CA SER A 611 4.76 -17.89 21.90
C SER A 611 5.16 -17.53 20.46
N VAL A 612 6.40 -17.08 20.21
CA VAL A 612 6.91 -16.77 18.87
C VAL A 612 6.89 -18.01 17.98
N TYR A 613 7.44 -19.12 18.47
CA TYR A 613 7.46 -20.38 17.70
C TYR A 613 6.05 -20.93 17.48
N LEU A 614 5.23 -20.98 18.54
CA LEU A 614 3.86 -21.49 18.45
C LEU A 614 3.01 -20.67 17.48
N ARG A 615 3.08 -19.34 17.57
CA ARG A 615 2.38 -18.42 16.67
C ARG A 615 2.81 -18.67 15.21
N THR A 616 4.10 -18.77 14.96
CA THR A 616 4.63 -18.99 13.61
C THR A 616 4.16 -20.33 13.03
N ILE A 617 4.17 -21.38 13.81
CA ILE A 617 3.68 -22.69 13.38
C ILE A 617 2.16 -22.61 13.11
N MET A 618 1.39 -22.07 14.07
CA MET A 618 -0.07 -21.97 13.96
C MET A 618 -0.52 -21.10 12.76
N SER A 619 0.24 -20.06 12.40
CA SER A 619 -0.07 -19.21 11.27
C SER A 619 -0.20 -19.93 9.91
N ASN A 620 0.40 -21.12 9.79
CA ASN A 620 0.32 -21.93 8.57
C ASN A 620 -0.95 -22.81 8.52
N PHE A 621 -1.73 -22.88 9.60
CA PHE A 621 -2.94 -23.70 9.69
C PHE A 621 -4.22 -22.87 9.85
N LEU A 622 -4.10 -21.58 10.15
CA LEU A 622 -5.19 -20.68 10.43
C LEU A 622 -5.55 -19.85 9.20
N THR A 623 -6.85 -19.52 9.09
CA THR A 623 -7.40 -18.57 8.10
C THR A 623 -7.36 -17.14 8.61
N ALA A 624 -7.58 -16.15 7.75
CA ALA A 624 -7.61 -14.73 8.14
C ALA A 624 -8.62 -14.46 9.26
N ASN A 625 -9.81 -15.09 9.22
CA ASN A 625 -10.85 -14.95 10.24
C ASN A 625 -10.44 -15.52 11.61
N GLU A 626 -9.43 -16.36 11.65
CA GLU A 626 -8.91 -17.02 12.85
C GLU A 626 -7.68 -16.30 13.43
N SER A 627 -7.31 -15.14 12.88
CA SER A 627 -6.14 -14.33 13.30
C SER A 627 -6.12 -14.00 14.80
N ILE A 628 -7.30 -13.93 15.43
CA ILE A 628 -7.45 -13.69 16.87
C ILE A 628 -6.65 -14.71 17.72
N PHE A 629 -6.57 -15.97 17.29
CA PHE A 629 -5.81 -16.99 18.02
C PHE A 629 -4.31 -16.68 18.05
N LEU A 630 -3.76 -16.14 16.96
CA LEU A 630 -2.36 -15.70 16.91
C LEU A 630 -2.09 -14.53 17.84
N THR A 631 -3.04 -13.59 17.89
CA THR A 631 -3.00 -12.44 18.80
C THR A 631 -3.04 -12.90 20.26
N VAL A 632 -3.95 -13.81 20.60
CA VAL A 632 -4.08 -14.37 21.96
C VAL A 632 -2.80 -15.08 22.39
N ILE A 633 -2.22 -15.93 21.54
CA ILE A 633 -0.96 -16.62 21.83
C ILE A 633 0.15 -15.59 22.12
N ASN A 634 0.25 -14.54 21.31
CA ASN A 634 1.25 -13.50 21.49
C ASN A 634 1.06 -12.71 22.80
N VAL A 635 -0.17 -12.30 23.08
CA VAL A 635 -0.52 -11.57 24.32
C VAL A 635 -0.25 -12.39 25.58
N ILE A 636 -0.59 -13.68 25.57
CA ILE A 636 -0.27 -14.61 26.68
C ILE A 636 1.23 -14.67 26.88
N GLY A 637 2.01 -14.84 25.81
CA GLY A 637 3.47 -14.90 25.90
C GLY A 637 4.09 -13.62 26.49
N ILE A 638 3.61 -12.44 26.02
CA ILE A 638 4.07 -11.13 26.51
C ILE A 638 3.70 -10.94 27.99
N LEU A 639 2.43 -11.15 28.35
CA LEU A 639 1.96 -10.93 29.73
C LEU A 639 2.65 -11.87 30.71
N TRP A 640 2.82 -13.14 30.32
CA TRP A 640 3.52 -14.10 31.18
C TRP A 640 5.00 -13.70 31.36
N SER A 641 5.71 -13.33 30.29
CA SER A 641 7.08 -12.84 30.39
C SER A 641 7.18 -11.55 31.22
N ALA A 642 6.25 -10.63 31.06
CA ALA A 642 6.22 -9.39 31.87
C ALA A 642 6.03 -9.70 33.36
N MET A 643 5.13 -10.62 33.71
CA MET A 643 4.93 -11.07 35.09
C MET A 643 6.22 -11.69 35.66
N LEU A 644 6.91 -12.52 34.87
CA LEU A 644 8.19 -13.12 35.27
C LEU A 644 9.29 -12.07 35.45
N VAL A 645 9.37 -11.02 34.62
CA VAL A 645 10.29 -9.90 34.79
C VAL A 645 10.02 -9.18 36.11
N ILE A 646 8.76 -8.88 36.41
CA ILE A 646 8.36 -8.27 37.70
C ILE A 646 8.83 -9.13 38.87
N ALA A 647 8.53 -10.44 38.83
CA ALA A 647 8.95 -11.38 39.87
C ALA A 647 10.48 -11.48 39.98
N ALA A 648 11.21 -11.46 38.86
CA ALA A 648 12.66 -11.46 38.82
C ALA A 648 13.25 -10.22 39.52
N ILE A 649 12.81 -9.01 39.17
CA ILE A 649 13.28 -7.77 39.76
C ILE A 649 12.91 -7.69 41.25
N TYR A 650 11.70 -8.11 41.62
CA TYR A 650 11.27 -8.21 43.02
C TYR A 650 12.22 -9.08 43.84
N SER A 651 12.52 -10.28 43.37
CA SER A 651 13.30 -11.26 44.11
C SER A 651 14.82 -10.94 44.11
N VAL A 652 15.38 -10.54 42.93
CA VAL A 652 16.80 -10.24 42.76
C VAL A 652 17.22 -9.02 43.59
N HIS A 653 16.42 -7.96 43.62
CA HIS A 653 16.73 -6.74 44.39
C HIS A 653 16.19 -6.77 45.81
N GLN A 654 15.36 -7.76 46.19
CA GLN A 654 14.70 -7.86 47.46
C GLN A 654 13.86 -6.61 47.81
N TYR A 655 13.14 -6.11 46.84
CA TYR A 655 12.26 -4.94 46.95
C TYR A 655 10.86 -5.31 47.45
N SER A 656 10.15 -4.35 48.02
CA SER A 656 8.71 -4.44 48.18
C SER A 656 8.03 -4.31 46.81
N PHE A 657 6.78 -4.71 46.71
CA PHE A 657 6.01 -4.63 45.43
C PHE A 657 5.98 -3.21 44.86
N GLY A 658 5.72 -2.19 45.68
CA GLY A 658 5.73 -0.78 45.25
C GLY A 658 7.09 -0.31 44.75
N GLN A 659 8.18 -0.71 45.44
CA GLN A 659 9.55 -0.39 45.00
C GLN A 659 9.88 -1.09 43.66
N THR A 660 9.43 -2.31 43.47
CA THR A 660 9.62 -3.06 42.20
C THR A 660 8.98 -2.35 41.04
N VAL A 661 7.70 -1.94 41.18
CA VAL A 661 6.99 -1.19 40.16
C VAL A 661 7.70 0.14 39.87
N GLY A 662 8.06 0.88 40.89
CA GLY A 662 8.83 2.13 40.76
C GLY A 662 10.18 1.93 40.06
N ALA A 663 10.94 0.90 40.45
CA ALA A 663 12.22 0.55 39.81
C ALA A 663 12.04 0.19 38.32
N ILE A 664 11.01 -0.56 37.96
CA ILE A 664 10.74 -0.90 36.56
C ILE A 664 10.37 0.35 35.74
N LEU A 665 9.51 1.23 36.26
CA LEU A 665 9.15 2.48 35.56
C LEU A 665 10.38 3.38 35.37
N LEU A 666 11.23 3.52 36.38
CA LEU A 666 12.50 4.26 36.26
C LEU A 666 13.47 3.57 35.28
N THR A 667 13.50 2.24 35.27
CA THR A 667 14.29 1.48 34.29
C THR A 667 13.84 1.76 32.85
N LEU A 668 12.55 1.78 32.60
CA LEU A 668 12.00 2.11 31.25
C LEU A 668 12.35 3.55 30.86
N LEU A 669 12.27 4.50 31.79
CA LEU A 669 12.71 5.86 31.55
C LEU A 669 14.22 5.94 31.27
N ALA A 670 15.03 5.23 32.03
CA ALA A 670 16.48 5.16 31.82
C ALA A 670 16.82 4.52 30.46
N MET A 671 16.10 3.48 30.05
CA MET A 671 16.23 2.89 28.70
C MET A 671 15.94 3.92 27.59
N ALA A 672 14.90 4.73 27.75
CA ALA A 672 14.57 5.77 26.78
C ALA A 672 15.69 6.82 26.69
N ILE A 673 16.25 7.25 27.84
CA ILE A 673 17.37 8.20 27.89
C ILE A 673 18.63 7.59 27.24
N ILE A 674 19.01 6.38 27.61
CA ILE A 674 20.20 5.70 27.06
C ILE A 674 20.00 5.50 25.54
N GLY A 675 18.83 5.07 25.09
CA GLY A 675 18.52 4.91 23.69
C GLY A 675 18.63 6.22 22.92
N PHE A 676 18.10 7.31 23.47
CA PHE A 676 18.23 8.65 22.90
C PHE A 676 19.69 9.07 22.77
N LEU A 677 20.49 8.86 23.82
CA LEU A 677 21.93 9.20 23.80
C LEU A 677 22.69 8.38 22.76
N ILE A 678 22.36 7.10 22.59
CA ILE A 678 22.97 6.23 21.56
C ILE A 678 22.64 6.76 20.16
N ILE A 679 21.37 7.13 19.89
CA ILE A 679 20.94 7.69 18.60
C ILE A 679 21.65 9.03 18.37
N LEU A 680 21.70 9.91 19.35
CA LEU A 680 22.38 11.20 19.25
C LEU A 680 23.88 11.02 18.95
N PHE A 681 24.55 10.11 19.65
CA PHE A 681 25.97 9.80 19.41
C PHE A 681 26.20 9.24 18.00
N TYR A 682 25.34 8.33 17.56
CA TYR A 682 25.37 7.80 16.17
C TYR A 682 25.20 8.90 15.13
N THR A 683 24.25 9.82 15.34
CA THR A 683 24.02 10.95 14.43
C THR A 683 25.25 11.88 14.37
N LEU A 684 25.86 12.14 15.50
CA LEU A 684 27.12 12.94 15.55
C LEU A 684 28.26 12.24 14.82
N LEU A 685 28.41 10.93 15.00
CA LEU A 685 29.43 10.16 14.28
C LEU A 685 29.20 10.15 12.76
N THR A 686 27.97 10.00 12.32
CA THR A 686 27.64 10.05 10.88
C THR A 686 27.90 11.44 10.27
N GLN A 687 27.63 12.52 11.02
CA GLN A 687 27.97 13.88 10.58
C GLN A 687 29.49 14.10 10.46
N VAL A 688 30.25 13.64 11.46
CA VAL A 688 31.71 13.71 11.41
C VAL A 688 32.28 12.90 10.25
N TYR A 689 31.75 11.70 10.03
CA TYR A 689 32.15 10.86 8.92
C TYR A 689 31.82 11.52 7.56
N SER A 690 30.61 12.06 7.40
CA SER A 690 30.18 12.76 6.18
C SER A 690 31.07 13.98 5.89
N PHE A 691 31.39 14.77 6.94
CA PHE A 691 32.31 15.90 6.83
C PHE A 691 33.71 15.45 6.40
N ALA A 692 34.28 14.44 7.06
CA ALA A 692 35.61 13.91 6.72
C ALA A 692 35.63 13.37 5.29
N TYR A 693 34.59 12.67 4.88
CA TYR A 693 34.45 12.13 3.52
C TYR A 693 34.39 13.26 2.47
N SER A 694 33.61 14.32 2.71
CA SER A 694 33.52 15.47 1.79
C SER A 694 34.86 16.20 1.67
N VAL A 695 35.58 16.42 2.78
CA VAL A 695 36.91 17.02 2.75
C VAL A 695 37.93 16.18 1.98
N ILE A 696 37.95 14.85 2.20
CA ILE A 696 38.85 13.94 1.48
C ILE A 696 38.49 13.90 -0.02
N SER A 697 37.20 13.83 -0.36
CA SER A 697 36.77 13.82 -1.76
C SER A 697 37.16 15.11 -2.50
N GLU A 698 37.05 16.26 -1.82
CA GLU A 698 37.45 17.56 -2.37
C GLU A 698 38.97 17.68 -2.56
N LEU A 699 39.77 17.15 -1.61
CA LEU A 699 41.24 17.07 -1.72
C LEU A 699 41.64 16.17 -2.90
N VAL A 700 41.00 15.02 -3.08
CA VAL A 700 41.28 14.11 -4.21
C VAL A 700 40.88 14.76 -5.54
N LEU A 701 39.78 15.49 -5.60
CA LEU A 701 39.38 16.23 -6.82
C LEU A 701 40.35 17.36 -7.16
N LYS A 702 40.91 18.05 -6.15
CA LYS A 702 41.93 19.11 -6.35
C LYS A 702 43.32 18.56 -6.71
N SER A 703 43.58 17.28 -6.47
CA SER A 703 44.86 16.62 -6.80
C SER A 703 44.87 15.98 -8.19
N ARG A 704 43.75 15.92 -8.86
CA ARG A 704 43.59 15.56 -10.28
C ARG A 704 43.51 16.81 -11.14
#